data_b32a13b5fe53f95b91caab96d127ea5e
#
_entry.id   b32a13b5fe53f95b91caab96d127ea5e
#
_cell.length_a   1.000
_cell.length_b   1.000
_cell.length_c   1.000
_cell.angle_alpha   90.00
_cell.angle_beta   90.00
_cell.angle_gamma   90.00
#
_symmetry.space_group_name_H-M   'P 1'
#
loop_
_entity.id
_entity.type
_entity.pdbx_description
1 polymer ?
#
loop_
_entity_poly.entity_id
_entity_poly.type
_entity_poly.pdbx_seq_one_letter_code
_entity_poly.pdbx_strand_id
1 'polypeptide(L)'
;MGAGSNGGTAPRRIAGKAVRRVERRLHAWQTSLLGDDAAPAPRPRETAAQDRTTDPAALLARLGRVVAQAEELDAKAFGGRRPDRAQADALVRVLERWAAEHDVLAGVVRGDGVARSMVATARRLVRLGEVARVRALGSALLAEDGSREVGALVSAVAATADRAWPKAWDLFGGVDRSLALSSAPAELFRAGFAVDVEEATALLSDALRDDLVEADPAQWFEIAGMGLAVGAEPESRHALLHARTLAEAEGRTRLLERIEWLESWYGTTAAATRDIAVPRGAVPFAVLDYKQPDEAYASKNLGDHVQTIASLGHLVRRSGVSFTGDADLVELASSLQRRVKPARVVDGDDAVVELHLVQRDASHHDLVPDGTWALAFGWYMHPQFGVAFDMPFNPRIRPIFVSFHVNAPAFLTDDVLAYLRRHAPVGCRDWNTVHLLLAAGVPAFFSGCLTTTVDTVFPEGRGEGRTGTLYVDTPRTGPGTHWRQTAPEIRRRSFTENVADALDVLESYRSTYQTVVTSRLHCYLPARSLGAEVEFRARNVADVRFDGLIGIDDAAYERIRQGMLARLEPVMGAIVAGASEDDVYALWREVNAADVALAEERHRASVEVPEPSFDLDAAVQALRGRTVPTVPDAERSDATTVAVSVVGDEVGRLAVLLESLVAHAGGPLHVHVVSESLPSGSWDRLVAAFPDVALQHWPTDGVDLGTADRRDVQTLLVAELLPDVERVVVLDPSVLVLGDVAELAAVDLQGHALAARTAPHPDAASGFARAIRASSRMATDGLARELVRLTHARHDFDYPALQDGVLVLDVERLRRDQVARTFVPWLERYGLGAGDVLDVHVGPHRAELDRRWNQRDLQEVLDDPKSIGWDGPGPDGPVRVDGRAHWRRSADRAAARLGRAGERADEADPR
;
A
#
# COMPACT_ATOMS: atom_id res chain seq x y z
N MET A 1 -19.77 -62.73 13.71
CA MET A 1 -19.08 -62.52 12.42
C MET A 1 -19.20 -61.04 12.11
N GLY A 2 -18.22 -60.28 12.48
CA GLY A 2 -18.14 -58.87 12.28
C GLY A 2 -17.05 -58.60 11.23
N ALA A 3 -17.38 -57.86 10.19
CA ALA A 3 -16.42 -57.30 9.29
C ALA A 3 -16.38 -55.77 9.57
N GLY A 4 -15.36 -55.35 10.28
CA GLY A 4 -15.09 -53.96 10.54
C GLY A 4 -14.47 -53.26 9.34
N SER A 5 -15.08 -52.19 8.91
CA SER A 5 -14.57 -51.27 7.88
C SER A 5 -13.44 -50.39 8.44
N ASN A 6 -12.18 -50.77 8.18
CA ASN A 6 -10.97 -50.02 8.57
C ASN A 6 -10.41 -49.16 7.41
N GLY A 7 -11.29 -48.55 6.61
CA GLY A 7 -10.85 -47.78 5.41
C GLY A 7 -10.60 -46.28 5.56
N GLY A 8 -10.96 -45.65 6.67
CA GLY A 8 -10.96 -44.18 6.76
C GLY A 8 -9.79 -43.48 7.47
N THR A 9 -8.88 -44.23 8.08
CA THR A 9 -7.85 -43.64 8.98
C THR A 9 -6.47 -43.45 8.32
N ALA A 10 -6.14 -44.18 7.29
CA ALA A 10 -4.83 -44.11 6.61
C ALA A 10 -4.59 -42.78 5.87
N PRO A 11 -5.53 -42.25 5.06
CA PRO A 11 -5.33 -40.97 4.36
C PRO A 11 -5.12 -39.79 5.30
N ARG A 12 -5.91 -39.70 6.39
CA ARG A 12 -5.78 -38.63 7.40
C ARG A 12 -4.43 -38.67 8.13
N ARG A 13 -3.89 -39.85 8.44
CA ARG A 13 -2.59 -40.01 9.08
C ARG A 13 -1.43 -39.63 8.17
N ILE A 14 -1.52 -39.88 6.86
CA ILE A 14 -0.49 -39.51 5.88
C ILE A 14 -0.48 -38.00 5.67
N ALA A 15 -1.63 -37.39 5.45
CA ALA A 15 -1.75 -35.93 5.29
C ALA A 15 -1.25 -35.17 6.53
N GLY A 16 -1.66 -35.60 7.73
CA GLY A 16 -1.20 -34.97 8.96
C GLY A 16 0.32 -35.14 9.22
N LYS A 17 0.94 -36.21 8.73
CA LYS A 17 2.40 -36.40 8.78
C LYS A 17 3.11 -35.49 7.77
N ALA A 18 2.57 -35.33 6.57
CA ALA A 18 3.11 -34.46 5.53
C ALA A 18 3.06 -32.99 5.95
N VAL A 19 1.91 -32.51 6.45
CA VAL A 19 1.77 -31.14 6.98
C VAL A 19 2.78 -30.88 8.10
N ARG A 20 2.86 -31.76 9.11
CA ARG A 20 3.86 -31.60 10.21
C ARG A 20 5.30 -31.68 9.74
N ARG A 21 5.57 -32.33 8.59
CA ARG A 21 6.92 -32.36 8.01
C ARG A 21 7.26 -31.03 7.34
N VAL A 22 6.32 -30.41 6.62
CA VAL A 22 6.47 -29.07 6.03
C VAL A 22 6.65 -28.03 7.15
N GLU A 23 5.80 -28.02 8.17
CA GLU A 23 5.91 -27.12 9.32
C GLU A 23 7.27 -27.24 10.06
N ARG A 24 7.75 -28.46 10.31
CA ARG A 24 9.05 -28.67 10.94
C ARG A 24 10.20 -28.20 10.07
N ARG A 25 10.12 -28.34 8.74
CA ARG A 25 11.15 -27.85 7.81
C ARG A 25 11.13 -26.34 7.73
N LEU A 26 9.93 -25.72 7.65
CA LEU A 26 9.78 -24.26 7.71
C LEU A 26 10.42 -23.69 8.99
N HIS A 27 10.11 -24.31 10.12
CA HIS A 27 10.68 -23.89 11.41
C HIS A 27 12.20 -24.11 11.48
N ALA A 28 12.70 -25.25 11.01
CA ALA A 28 14.13 -25.54 10.95
C ALA A 28 14.85 -24.54 10.00
N TRP A 29 14.19 -24.14 8.92
CA TRP A 29 14.69 -23.14 8.00
C TRP A 29 14.75 -21.74 8.61
N GLN A 30 13.66 -21.31 9.24
CA GLN A 30 13.62 -20.04 9.96
C GLN A 30 14.74 -19.94 11.00
N THR A 31 14.92 -20.99 11.80
CA THR A 31 15.98 -21.05 12.82
C THR A 31 17.37 -21.06 12.20
N SER A 32 17.55 -21.77 11.08
CA SER A 32 18.85 -21.86 10.39
C SER A 32 19.26 -20.56 9.69
N LEU A 33 18.28 -19.78 9.21
CA LEU A 33 18.51 -18.59 8.40
C LEU A 33 18.52 -17.29 9.19
N LEU A 34 17.67 -17.19 10.22
CA LEU A 34 17.45 -15.97 10.99
C LEU A 34 18.17 -15.96 12.35
N GLY A 35 18.73 -17.09 12.77
CA GLY A 35 19.29 -17.26 14.12
C GLY A 35 18.20 -17.46 15.19
N ASP A 36 18.62 -17.70 16.43
CA ASP A 36 17.73 -18.05 17.56
C ASP A 36 16.78 -16.91 18.02
N ASP A 37 16.90 -15.71 17.45
CA ASP A 37 16.12 -14.53 17.85
C ASP A 37 14.75 -14.39 17.18
N ALA A 38 14.36 -15.31 16.29
CA ALA A 38 13.05 -15.29 15.65
C ALA A 38 11.99 -15.94 16.54
N ALA A 39 11.01 -15.17 17.00
CA ALA A 39 9.88 -15.69 17.75
C ALA A 39 9.09 -16.73 16.92
N PRO A 40 8.75 -17.91 17.50
CA PRO A 40 8.02 -18.93 16.78
C PRO A 40 6.61 -18.45 16.37
N ALA A 41 6.22 -18.74 15.13
CA ALA A 41 4.88 -18.45 14.65
C ALA A 41 3.82 -19.19 15.49
N PRO A 42 2.68 -18.58 15.80
CA PRO A 42 1.64 -19.19 16.62
C PRO A 42 1.06 -20.44 15.93
N ARG A 43 0.93 -21.51 16.68
CA ARG A 43 0.35 -22.77 16.19
C ARG A 43 -1.16 -22.65 16.01
N PRO A 44 -1.75 -23.09 14.89
CA PRO A 44 -3.20 -23.15 14.72
C PRO A 44 -3.82 -24.15 15.71
N ARG A 45 -4.95 -23.81 16.29
CA ARG A 45 -5.77 -24.71 17.10
C ARG A 45 -6.82 -25.41 16.25
N GLU A 46 -7.11 -26.66 16.57
CA GLU A 46 -8.02 -27.55 15.86
C GLU A 46 -9.47 -27.36 16.32
N THR A 47 -10.38 -27.09 15.37
CA THR A 47 -11.84 -27.23 15.55
C THR A 47 -12.46 -27.85 14.28
N ALA A 48 -13.47 -28.66 14.38
CA ALA A 48 -13.95 -29.53 13.34
C ALA A 48 -15.42 -29.30 12.92
N ALA A 49 -15.71 -29.29 11.59
CA ALA A 49 -16.99 -29.65 10.98
C ALA A 49 -16.86 -29.91 9.46
N GLN A 50 -17.79 -30.64 8.84
CA GLN A 50 -17.58 -31.35 7.56
C GLN A 50 -18.17 -30.65 6.33
N ASP A 51 -17.48 -30.74 5.19
CA ASP A 51 -18.04 -30.56 3.85
C ASP A 51 -17.45 -31.56 2.81
N ARG A 52 -18.19 -31.87 1.74
CA ARG A 52 -18.05 -33.12 0.98
C ARG A 52 -17.59 -32.99 -0.48
N THR A 53 -17.17 -31.82 -0.97
CA THR A 53 -17.01 -31.59 -2.44
C THR A 53 -15.60 -31.77 -3.00
N THR A 54 -14.60 -32.21 -2.26
CA THR A 54 -13.25 -32.37 -2.77
C THR A 54 -12.77 -33.82 -2.67
N ASP A 55 -12.33 -34.43 -3.80
CA ASP A 55 -11.75 -35.75 -3.82
C ASP A 55 -10.50 -35.83 -2.91
N PRO A 56 -10.54 -36.63 -1.83
CA PRO A 56 -9.40 -36.73 -0.90
C PRO A 56 -8.14 -37.29 -1.57
N ALA A 57 -8.24 -38.06 -2.63
CA ALA A 57 -7.11 -38.63 -3.34
C ALA A 57 -6.38 -37.53 -4.17
N ALA A 58 -7.13 -36.66 -4.84
CA ALA A 58 -6.57 -35.51 -5.56
C ALA A 58 -5.88 -34.53 -4.61
N LEU A 59 -6.47 -34.26 -3.45
CA LEU A 59 -5.88 -33.40 -2.41
C LEU A 59 -4.59 -33.99 -1.84
N LEU A 60 -4.55 -35.28 -1.59
CA LEU A 60 -3.37 -35.98 -1.11
C LEU A 60 -2.25 -36.00 -2.15
N ALA A 61 -2.59 -36.21 -3.43
CA ALA A 61 -1.62 -36.16 -4.53
C ALA A 61 -1.01 -34.75 -4.67
N ARG A 62 -1.83 -33.70 -4.53
CA ARG A 62 -1.36 -32.32 -4.55
C ARG A 62 -0.45 -32.02 -3.35
N LEU A 63 -0.84 -32.42 -2.14
CA LEU A 63 -0.02 -32.27 -0.96
C LEU A 63 1.33 -33.00 -1.09
N GLY A 64 1.33 -34.20 -1.67
CA GLY A 64 2.55 -34.98 -1.94
C GLY A 64 3.51 -34.26 -2.89
N ARG A 65 2.99 -33.69 -3.99
CA ARG A 65 3.81 -32.88 -4.92
C ARG A 65 4.47 -31.69 -4.24
N VAL A 66 3.73 -31.01 -3.39
CA VAL A 66 4.23 -29.84 -2.66
C VAL A 66 5.32 -30.21 -1.67
N VAL A 67 5.16 -31.30 -0.92
CA VAL A 67 6.21 -31.77 -0.03
C VAL A 67 7.48 -32.12 -0.82
N ALA A 68 7.32 -32.78 -1.97
CA ALA A 68 8.44 -33.12 -2.83
C ALA A 68 9.17 -31.88 -3.38
N GLN A 69 8.41 -30.87 -3.79
CA GLN A 69 8.98 -29.60 -4.28
C GLN A 69 9.65 -28.82 -3.16
N ALA A 70 9.09 -28.80 -1.94
CA ALA A 70 9.75 -28.18 -0.78
C ALA A 70 11.08 -28.87 -0.44
N GLU A 71 11.14 -30.20 -0.54
CA GLU A 71 12.36 -30.98 -0.36
C GLU A 71 13.39 -30.70 -1.45
N GLU A 72 12.94 -30.49 -2.68
CA GLU A 72 13.80 -30.14 -3.80
C GLU A 72 14.35 -28.71 -3.69
N LEU A 73 13.52 -27.74 -3.28
CA LEU A 73 13.94 -26.37 -2.98
C LEU A 73 15.02 -26.36 -1.88
N ASP A 74 14.81 -27.10 -0.80
CA ASP A 74 15.75 -27.25 0.30
C ASP A 74 17.11 -27.82 -0.19
N ALA A 75 17.08 -28.85 -0.97
CA ALA A 75 18.29 -29.49 -1.49
C ALA A 75 19.07 -28.61 -2.48
N LYS A 76 18.37 -27.86 -3.34
CA LYS A 76 18.99 -27.01 -4.38
C LYS A 76 19.40 -25.63 -3.86
N ALA A 77 18.64 -25.04 -2.95
CA ALA A 77 18.91 -23.71 -2.41
C ALA A 77 20.22 -23.66 -1.60
N PHE A 78 20.55 -24.75 -0.93
CA PHE A 78 21.67 -24.74 0.03
C PHE A 78 22.85 -25.63 -0.37
N GLY A 79 22.84 -26.32 -1.46
CA GLY A 79 23.93 -27.21 -1.98
C GLY A 79 25.36 -26.92 -1.52
N GLY A 80 25.56 -26.71 -0.21
CA GLY A 80 26.84 -26.42 0.44
C GLY A 80 27.26 -24.95 0.52
N ARG A 81 26.44 -23.99 0.07
CA ARG A 81 26.73 -22.54 0.19
C ARG A 81 25.65 -21.86 1.03
N ARG A 82 26.08 -20.97 1.91
CA ARG A 82 25.15 -20.10 2.67
C ARG A 82 24.52 -19.09 1.71
N PRO A 83 23.17 -19.03 1.57
CA PRO A 83 22.50 -18.01 0.75
C PRO A 83 22.75 -16.63 1.35
N ASP A 84 22.71 -15.59 0.53
CA ASP A 84 22.63 -14.25 1.04
C ASP A 84 21.26 -14.01 1.73
N ARG A 85 21.18 -12.95 2.53
CA ARG A 85 20.00 -12.68 3.36
C ARG A 85 18.73 -12.47 2.51
N ALA A 86 18.83 -11.80 1.37
CA ALA A 86 17.70 -11.52 0.50
C ALA A 86 17.16 -12.81 -0.15
N GLN A 87 18.05 -13.70 -0.59
CA GLN A 87 17.69 -15.02 -1.12
C GLN A 87 17.03 -15.90 -0.05
N ALA A 88 17.57 -15.88 1.17
CA ALA A 88 17.00 -16.60 2.30
C ALA A 88 15.58 -16.12 2.64
N ASP A 89 15.40 -14.79 2.74
CA ASP A 89 14.10 -14.18 3.03
C ASP A 89 13.08 -14.48 1.91
N ALA A 90 13.51 -14.49 0.64
CA ALA A 90 12.66 -14.86 -0.49
C ALA A 90 12.16 -16.30 -0.41
N LEU A 91 13.06 -17.24 -0.08
CA LEU A 91 12.72 -18.66 0.08
C LEU A 91 11.80 -18.92 1.28
N VAL A 92 12.04 -18.24 2.41
CA VAL A 92 11.14 -18.31 3.58
C VAL A 92 9.73 -17.85 3.18
N ARG A 93 9.59 -16.72 2.47
CA ARG A 93 8.28 -16.23 2.01
C ARG A 93 7.57 -17.21 1.07
N VAL A 94 8.28 -17.86 0.16
CA VAL A 94 7.71 -18.91 -0.70
C VAL A 94 7.14 -20.05 0.12
N LEU A 95 7.88 -20.52 1.12
CA LEU A 95 7.45 -21.62 1.98
C LEU A 95 6.28 -21.23 2.90
N GLU A 96 6.27 -19.99 3.39
CA GLU A 96 5.14 -19.46 4.19
C GLU A 96 3.85 -19.36 3.35
N ARG A 97 3.93 -18.91 2.11
CA ARG A 97 2.80 -18.90 1.18
C ARG A 97 2.26 -20.31 0.94
N TRP A 98 3.15 -21.27 0.73
CA TRP A 98 2.80 -22.68 0.58
C TRP A 98 2.13 -23.27 1.79
N ALA A 99 2.65 -23.00 2.97
CA ALA A 99 2.02 -23.44 4.20
C ALA A 99 0.57 -22.91 4.30
N ALA A 100 0.34 -21.65 3.88
CA ALA A 100 -0.99 -21.07 3.84
C ALA A 100 -1.93 -21.79 2.88
N GLU A 101 -1.50 -22.07 1.63
CA GLU A 101 -2.31 -22.82 0.65
C GLU A 101 -2.61 -24.25 1.08
N HIS A 102 -1.71 -24.86 1.86
CA HIS A 102 -1.90 -26.22 2.36
C HIS A 102 -2.77 -26.30 3.59
N ASP A 103 -2.98 -25.23 4.33
CA ASP A 103 -3.91 -25.20 5.45
C ASP A 103 -5.35 -25.50 5.00
N VAL A 104 -5.73 -25.13 3.75
CA VAL A 104 -7.03 -25.54 3.16
C VAL A 104 -7.11 -27.05 3.07
N LEU A 105 -6.10 -27.69 2.47
CA LEU A 105 -6.08 -29.13 2.29
C LEU A 105 -6.06 -29.86 3.63
N ALA A 106 -5.30 -29.35 4.58
CA ALA A 106 -5.25 -29.87 5.93
C ALA A 106 -6.58 -29.71 6.67
N GLY A 107 -7.26 -28.56 6.49
CA GLY A 107 -8.58 -28.30 7.03
C GLY A 107 -9.65 -29.27 6.49
N VAL A 108 -9.70 -29.41 5.17
CA VAL A 108 -10.62 -30.36 4.53
C VAL A 108 -10.36 -31.81 4.99
N VAL A 109 -9.09 -32.22 5.09
CA VAL A 109 -8.72 -33.55 5.59
C VAL A 109 -9.07 -33.74 7.07
N ARG A 110 -9.04 -32.67 7.88
CA ARG A 110 -9.49 -32.68 9.28
C ARG A 110 -11.02 -32.74 9.42
N GLY A 111 -11.75 -32.36 8.38
CA GLY A 111 -13.21 -32.31 8.36
C GLY A 111 -13.77 -30.91 8.70
N ASP A 112 -12.92 -29.89 8.61
CA ASP A 112 -13.37 -28.49 8.63
C ASP A 112 -14.19 -28.23 7.34
N GLY A 113 -15.19 -27.35 7.41
CA GLY A 113 -15.99 -26.99 6.23
C GLY A 113 -15.11 -26.35 5.13
N VAL A 114 -15.34 -26.69 3.86
CA VAL A 114 -14.54 -26.15 2.73
C VAL A 114 -14.60 -24.62 2.71
N ALA A 115 -15.77 -24.04 2.87
CA ALA A 115 -15.95 -22.58 2.89
C ALA A 115 -15.12 -21.90 3.98
N ARG A 116 -15.18 -22.40 5.22
CA ARG A 116 -14.38 -21.85 6.34
C ARG A 116 -12.88 -22.00 6.12
N SER A 117 -12.45 -23.16 5.66
CA SER A 117 -11.03 -23.43 5.39
C SER A 117 -10.50 -22.53 4.28
N MET A 118 -11.28 -22.31 3.21
CA MET A 118 -10.92 -21.42 2.11
C MET A 118 -10.87 -19.95 2.57
N VAL A 119 -11.86 -19.49 3.33
CA VAL A 119 -11.87 -18.12 3.89
C VAL A 119 -10.71 -17.91 4.88
N ALA A 120 -10.43 -18.88 5.75
CA ALA A 120 -9.28 -18.79 6.66
C ALA A 120 -7.95 -18.68 5.90
N THR A 121 -7.82 -19.42 4.81
CA THR A 121 -6.65 -19.35 3.93
C THR A 121 -6.59 -18.00 3.18
N ALA A 122 -7.72 -17.55 2.64
CA ALA A 122 -7.80 -16.23 2.00
C ALA A 122 -7.36 -15.11 2.96
N ARG A 123 -7.86 -15.11 4.20
CA ARG A 123 -7.43 -14.17 5.25
C ARG A 123 -5.92 -14.23 5.52
N ARG A 124 -5.35 -15.42 5.55
CA ARG A 124 -3.91 -15.59 5.77
C ARG A 124 -3.10 -15.06 4.59
N LEU A 125 -3.51 -15.35 3.35
CA LEU A 125 -2.89 -14.82 2.14
C LEU A 125 -2.99 -13.29 2.08
N VAL A 126 -4.14 -12.71 2.45
CA VAL A 126 -4.30 -11.26 2.59
C VAL A 126 -3.28 -10.67 3.58
N ARG A 127 -3.11 -11.28 4.76
CA ARG A 127 -2.10 -10.82 5.73
C ARG A 127 -0.66 -10.92 5.23
N LEU A 128 -0.37 -11.81 4.30
CA LEU A 128 0.92 -11.95 3.62
C LEU A 128 1.08 -11.00 2.41
N GLY A 129 0.06 -10.16 2.10
CA GLY A 129 0.08 -9.26 0.95
C GLY A 129 -0.29 -9.93 -0.38
N GLU A 130 -0.79 -11.16 -0.37
CA GLU A 130 -1.10 -11.99 -1.56
C GLU A 130 -2.55 -11.83 -2.04
N VAL A 131 -3.12 -10.62 -1.98
CA VAL A 131 -4.54 -10.37 -2.30
C VAL A 131 -4.89 -10.79 -3.73
N ALA A 132 -3.99 -10.58 -4.68
CA ALA A 132 -4.22 -11.02 -6.06
C ALA A 132 -4.33 -12.53 -6.21
N ARG A 133 -3.59 -13.29 -5.41
CA ARG A 133 -3.75 -14.75 -5.34
C ARG A 133 -5.13 -15.16 -4.85
N VAL A 134 -5.63 -14.43 -3.85
CA VAL A 134 -6.98 -14.64 -3.33
C VAL A 134 -8.02 -14.31 -4.39
N ARG A 135 -7.83 -13.24 -5.18
CA ARG A 135 -8.69 -12.89 -6.31
C ARG A 135 -8.69 -13.99 -7.39
N ALA A 136 -7.50 -14.45 -7.80
CA ALA A 136 -7.38 -15.52 -8.79
C ALA A 136 -8.03 -16.82 -8.31
N LEU A 137 -7.83 -17.17 -7.03
CA LEU A 137 -8.50 -18.32 -6.42
C LEU A 137 -10.02 -18.17 -6.41
N GLY A 138 -10.52 -17.01 -5.99
CA GLY A 138 -11.95 -16.69 -5.98
C GLY A 138 -12.56 -16.77 -7.38
N SER A 139 -11.90 -16.18 -8.38
CA SER A 139 -12.34 -16.23 -9.78
C SER A 139 -12.39 -17.66 -10.33
N ALA A 140 -11.40 -18.48 -10.03
CA ALA A 140 -11.38 -19.88 -10.45
C ALA A 140 -12.54 -20.69 -9.83
N LEU A 141 -12.84 -20.44 -8.54
CA LEU A 141 -13.94 -21.10 -7.85
C LEU A 141 -15.32 -20.59 -8.34
N LEU A 142 -15.43 -19.32 -8.70
CA LEU A 142 -16.67 -18.75 -9.29
C LEU A 142 -17.01 -19.35 -10.66
N ALA A 143 -16.01 -19.77 -11.42
CA ALA A 143 -16.19 -20.36 -12.74
C ALA A 143 -16.82 -21.78 -12.71
N GLU A 144 -16.82 -22.43 -11.56
CA GLU A 144 -17.34 -23.79 -11.37
C GLU A 144 -18.66 -23.74 -10.56
N ASP A 145 -19.74 -24.29 -11.10
CA ASP A 145 -21.06 -24.26 -10.47
C ASP A 145 -21.07 -24.86 -9.04
N GLY A 146 -20.30 -25.93 -8.81
CA GLY A 146 -20.24 -26.60 -7.50
C GLY A 146 -19.47 -25.86 -6.41
N SER A 147 -18.72 -24.79 -6.75
CA SER A 147 -17.91 -24.01 -5.82
C SER A 147 -18.22 -22.51 -5.85
N ARG A 148 -19.28 -22.10 -6.57
CA ARG A 148 -19.61 -20.69 -6.81
C ARG A 148 -19.77 -19.86 -5.52
N GLU A 149 -20.48 -20.36 -4.51
CA GLU A 149 -20.64 -19.63 -3.24
C GLU A 149 -19.32 -19.50 -2.47
N VAL A 150 -18.50 -20.54 -2.47
CA VAL A 150 -17.15 -20.48 -1.87
C VAL A 150 -16.27 -19.49 -2.64
N GLY A 151 -16.38 -19.49 -3.97
CA GLY A 151 -15.71 -18.51 -4.83
C GLY A 151 -16.15 -17.07 -4.55
N ALA A 152 -17.43 -16.83 -4.32
CA ALA A 152 -17.97 -15.53 -3.94
C ALA A 152 -17.43 -15.09 -2.58
N LEU A 153 -17.41 -15.96 -1.56
CA LEU A 153 -16.84 -15.67 -0.24
C LEU A 153 -15.35 -15.32 -0.32
N VAL A 154 -14.55 -16.11 -1.04
CA VAL A 154 -13.11 -15.86 -1.22
C VAL A 154 -12.87 -14.53 -1.96
N SER A 155 -13.66 -14.28 -3.01
CA SER A 155 -13.60 -13.01 -3.76
C SER A 155 -14.03 -11.82 -2.91
N ALA A 156 -15.04 -11.98 -2.04
CA ALA A 156 -15.48 -10.96 -1.10
C ALA A 156 -14.39 -10.61 -0.07
N VAL A 157 -13.67 -11.61 0.45
CA VAL A 157 -12.50 -11.38 1.33
C VAL A 157 -11.42 -10.58 0.61
N ALA A 158 -11.12 -10.88 -0.65
CA ALA A 158 -10.16 -10.10 -1.44
C ALA A 158 -10.66 -8.66 -1.69
N ALA A 159 -11.93 -8.50 -2.09
CA ALA A 159 -12.53 -7.19 -2.31
C ALA A 159 -12.55 -6.33 -1.03
N THR A 160 -12.80 -6.96 0.12
CA THR A 160 -12.73 -6.30 1.44
C THR A 160 -11.31 -5.83 1.75
N ALA A 161 -10.29 -6.65 1.44
CA ALA A 161 -8.89 -6.27 1.62
C ALA A 161 -8.48 -5.10 0.71
N ASP A 162 -9.01 -5.06 -0.52
CA ASP A 162 -8.82 -3.98 -1.50
C ASP A 162 -9.69 -2.74 -1.21
N ARG A 163 -10.50 -2.74 -0.14
CA ARG A 163 -11.50 -1.70 0.18
C ARG A 163 -12.52 -1.45 -0.94
N ALA A 164 -12.72 -2.42 -1.82
CA ALA A 164 -13.75 -2.39 -2.86
C ALA A 164 -15.11 -2.78 -2.25
N TRP A 165 -15.58 -1.94 -1.32
CA TRP A 165 -16.74 -2.23 -0.47
C TRP A 165 -18.01 -2.60 -1.24
N PRO A 166 -18.46 -1.85 -2.27
CA PRO A 166 -19.65 -2.22 -3.04
C PRO A 166 -19.52 -3.61 -3.67
N LYS A 167 -18.35 -3.91 -4.26
CA LYS A 167 -18.10 -5.22 -4.85
C LYS A 167 -18.11 -6.34 -3.82
N ALA A 168 -17.54 -6.09 -2.62
CA ALA A 168 -17.57 -7.07 -1.54
C ALA A 168 -19.01 -7.33 -1.07
N TRP A 169 -19.80 -6.28 -0.90
CA TRP A 169 -21.21 -6.38 -0.49
C TRP A 169 -22.06 -7.13 -1.51
N ASP A 170 -21.92 -6.82 -2.80
CA ASP A 170 -22.59 -7.53 -3.89
C ASP A 170 -22.25 -9.03 -3.92
N LEU A 171 -20.97 -9.36 -3.71
CA LEU A 171 -20.52 -10.76 -3.65
C LEU A 171 -21.14 -11.53 -2.47
N PHE A 172 -21.24 -10.89 -1.31
CA PHE A 172 -21.93 -11.49 -0.15
C PHE A 172 -23.43 -11.64 -0.41
N GLY A 173 -24.07 -10.73 -1.14
CA GLY A 173 -25.46 -10.84 -1.56
C GLY A 173 -25.76 -12.06 -2.44
N GLY A 174 -24.76 -12.61 -3.12
CA GLY A 174 -24.85 -13.84 -3.92
C GLY A 174 -24.59 -15.14 -3.16
N VAL A 175 -24.36 -15.08 -1.83
CA VAL A 175 -24.06 -16.24 -0.98
C VAL A 175 -25.22 -16.52 -0.02
N ASP A 176 -25.45 -17.79 0.30
CA ASP A 176 -26.39 -18.12 1.39
C ASP A 176 -26.01 -17.38 2.68
N ARG A 177 -26.99 -16.71 3.27
CA ARG A 177 -26.81 -15.85 4.44
C ARG A 177 -26.17 -16.58 5.62
N SER A 178 -26.61 -17.81 5.91
CA SER A 178 -26.05 -18.62 7.00
C SER A 178 -24.60 -19.01 6.72
N LEU A 179 -24.28 -19.32 5.46
CA LEU A 179 -22.92 -19.63 5.04
C LEU A 179 -21.99 -18.40 5.15
N ALA A 180 -22.45 -17.21 4.79
CA ALA A 180 -21.69 -15.97 4.94
C ALA A 180 -21.45 -15.64 6.41
N LEU A 181 -22.50 -15.71 7.25
CA LEU A 181 -22.41 -15.42 8.70
C LEU A 181 -21.55 -16.43 9.47
N SER A 182 -21.48 -17.67 9.01
CA SER A 182 -20.66 -18.70 9.65
C SER A 182 -19.22 -18.77 9.13
N SER A 183 -18.93 -18.21 7.95
CA SER A 183 -17.62 -18.33 7.32
C SER A 183 -16.82 -17.03 7.31
N ALA A 184 -17.46 -15.90 7.03
CA ALA A 184 -16.80 -14.60 6.85
C ALA A 184 -17.55 -13.42 7.52
N PRO A 185 -18.03 -13.55 8.79
CA PRO A 185 -18.88 -12.52 9.40
C PRO A 185 -18.20 -11.15 9.53
N ALA A 186 -16.92 -11.10 9.87
CA ALA A 186 -16.21 -9.83 10.04
C ALA A 186 -16.07 -9.08 8.72
N GLU A 187 -15.77 -9.76 7.61
CA GLU A 187 -15.70 -9.17 6.27
C GLU A 187 -17.08 -8.76 5.76
N LEU A 188 -18.10 -9.59 6.00
CA LEU A 188 -19.50 -9.29 5.65
C LEU A 188 -19.94 -7.96 6.29
N PHE A 189 -19.81 -7.84 7.61
CA PHE A 189 -20.22 -6.62 8.33
C PHE A 189 -19.33 -5.43 8.00
N ARG A 190 -18.05 -5.63 7.72
CA ARG A 190 -17.16 -4.56 7.26
C ARG A 190 -17.60 -3.98 5.92
N ALA A 191 -17.92 -4.83 4.95
CA ALA A 191 -18.45 -4.39 3.66
C ALA A 191 -19.81 -3.71 3.81
N GLY A 192 -20.73 -4.31 4.57
CA GLY A 192 -22.06 -3.78 4.81
C GLY A 192 -22.05 -2.42 5.48
N PHE A 193 -21.32 -2.26 6.58
CA PHE A 193 -21.20 -0.97 7.28
C PHE A 193 -20.50 0.12 6.45
N ALA A 194 -19.69 -0.26 5.47
CA ALA A 194 -19.07 0.70 4.57
C ALA A 194 -19.98 1.11 3.39
N VAL A 195 -21.00 0.33 3.06
CA VAL A 195 -21.91 0.55 1.90
C VAL A 195 -23.29 0.99 2.34
N ASP A 196 -23.92 0.27 3.25
CA ASP A 196 -25.28 0.51 3.75
C ASP A 196 -25.36 0.17 5.24
N VAL A 197 -25.20 1.19 6.06
CA VAL A 197 -25.19 1.06 7.52
C VAL A 197 -26.54 0.56 8.05
N GLU A 198 -27.66 0.99 7.44
CA GLU A 198 -29.01 0.62 7.90
C GLU A 198 -29.26 -0.87 7.63
N GLU A 199 -29.02 -1.33 6.41
CA GLU A 199 -29.18 -2.74 6.05
C GLU A 199 -28.23 -3.65 6.85
N ALA A 200 -26.96 -3.26 7.00
CA ALA A 200 -25.99 -4.04 7.76
C ALA A 200 -26.31 -4.11 9.25
N THR A 201 -26.86 -3.03 9.84
CA THR A 201 -27.29 -3.01 11.24
C THR A 201 -28.52 -3.92 11.44
N ALA A 202 -29.49 -3.85 10.54
CA ALA A 202 -30.65 -4.75 10.58
C ALA A 202 -30.22 -6.22 10.45
N LEU A 203 -29.32 -6.52 9.51
CA LEU A 203 -28.76 -7.86 9.35
C LEU A 203 -28.05 -8.36 10.61
N LEU A 204 -27.23 -7.50 11.24
CA LEU A 204 -26.55 -7.86 12.49
C LEU A 204 -27.53 -8.10 13.63
N SER A 205 -28.54 -7.25 13.77
CA SER A 205 -29.57 -7.38 14.79
C SER A 205 -30.34 -8.71 14.67
N ASP A 206 -30.74 -9.07 13.43
CA ASP A 206 -31.41 -10.34 13.14
C ASP A 206 -30.47 -11.53 13.43
N ALA A 207 -29.23 -11.47 12.95
CA ALA A 207 -28.25 -12.53 13.11
C ALA A 207 -27.87 -12.78 14.60
N LEU A 208 -27.80 -11.72 15.40
CA LEU A 208 -27.59 -11.83 16.86
C LEU A 208 -28.80 -12.43 17.57
N ARG A 209 -30.03 -12.06 17.17
CA ARG A 209 -31.26 -12.61 17.76
C ARG A 209 -31.39 -14.11 17.50
N ASP A 210 -31.05 -14.55 16.31
CA ASP A 210 -31.22 -15.92 15.83
C ASP A 210 -29.98 -16.79 16.05
N ASP A 211 -28.91 -16.26 16.70
CA ASP A 211 -27.64 -16.93 17.00
C ASP A 211 -26.96 -17.55 15.76
N LEU A 212 -26.97 -16.80 14.64
CA LEU A 212 -26.50 -17.28 13.34
C LEU A 212 -25.01 -16.98 13.09
N VAL A 213 -24.39 -16.10 13.89
CA VAL A 213 -23.00 -15.69 13.65
C VAL A 213 -22.04 -16.67 14.31
N GLU A 214 -21.19 -17.30 13.48
CA GLU A 214 -20.09 -18.10 14.01
C GLU A 214 -18.77 -17.31 13.84
N ALA A 215 -18.25 -16.78 14.94
CA ALA A 215 -17.05 -15.97 14.96
C ALA A 215 -16.14 -16.33 16.13
N ASP A 216 -14.84 -16.20 15.93
CA ASP A 216 -13.87 -16.25 17.03
C ASP A 216 -13.91 -14.95 17.87
N PRO A 217 -13.33 -14.93 19.09
CA PRO A 217 -13.41 -13.76 19.94
C PRO A 217 -12.81 -12.48 19.31
N ALA A 218 -11.84 -12.58 18.41
CA ALA A 218 -11.27 -11.41 17.75
C ALA A 218 -12.20 -10.87 16.66
N GLN A 219 -12.87 -11.76 15.93
CA GLN A 219 -13.88 -11.36 14.92
C GLN A 219 -15.10 -10.71 15.59
N TRP A 220 -15.59 -11.26 16.70
CA TRP A 220 -16.64 -10.63 17.50
C TRP A 220 -16.25 -9.22 18.00
N PHE A 221 -15.00 -9.06 18.44
CA PHE A 221 -14.47 -7.76 18.82
C PHE A 221 -14.42 -6.79 17.63
N GLU A 222 -14.02 -7.25 16.43
CA GLU A 222 -14.02 -6.43 15.22
C GLU A 222 -15.45 -6.00 14.83
N ILE A 223 -16.43 -6.92 14.87
CA ILE A 223 -17.83 -6.62 14.59
C ILE A 223 -18.36 -5.58 15.59
N ALA A 224 -18.08 -5.75 16.89
CA ALA A 224 -18.46 -4.78 17.90
C ALA A 224 -17.87 -3.40 17.64
N GLY A 225 -16.58 -3.33 17.35
CA GLY A 225 -15.89 -2.07 17.06
C GLY A 225 -16.45 -1.37 15.82
N MET A 226 -16.71 -2.11 14.75
CA MET A 226 -17.32 -1.57 13.53
C MET A 226 -18.73 -1.03 13.81
N GLY A 227 -19.55 -1.78 14.54
CA GLY A 227 -20.89 -1.34 14.95
C GLY A 227 -20.86 -0.03 15.75
N LEU A 228 -19.94 0.11 16.72
CA LEU A 228 -19.78 1.37 17.45
C LEU A 228 -19.37 2.52 16.53
N ALA A 229 -18.42 2.27 15.61
CA ALA A 229 -17.89 3.29 14.71
C ALA A 229 -18.97 3.88 13.75
N VAL A 230 -20.01 3.10 13.45
CA VAL A 230 -21.13 3.55 12.58
C VAL A 230 -22.39 3.91 13.37
N GLY A 231 -22.35 3.93 14.70
CA GLY A 231 -23.48 4.31 15.57
C GLY A 231 -24.46 3.20 15.91
N ALA A 232 -24.21 1.94 15.51
CA ALA A 232 -25.02 0.77 15.89
C ALA A 232 -24.60 0.26 17.29
N GLU A 233 -24.70 1.12 18.30
CA GLU A 233 -24.19 0.84 19.65
C GLU A 233 -24.90 -0.34 20.34
N PRO A 234 -26.23 -0.55 20.25
CA PRO A 234 -26.90 -1.72 20.84
C PRO A 234 -26.36 -3.05 20.34
N GLU A 235 -26.21 -3.20 19.02
CA GLU A 235 -25.67 -4.39 18.35
C GLU A 235 -24.18 -4.57 18.69
N SER A 236 -23.45 -3.48 18.73
CA SER A 236 -22.04 -3.45 19.15
C SER A 236 -21.86 -4.01 20.57
N ARG A 237 -22.66 -3.57 21.52
CA ARG A 237 -22.63 -4.08 22.91
C ARG A 237 -22.90 -5.57 22.99
N HIS A 238 -23.87 -6.07 22.22
CA HIS A 238 -24.21 -7.49 22.15
C HIS A 238 -23.06 -8.31 21.56
N ALA A 239 -22.49 -7.88 20.43
CA ALA A 239 -21.31 -8.51 19.84
C ALA A 239 -20.10 -8.50 20.79
N LEU A 240 -19.89 -7.41 21.55
CA LEU A 240 -18.78 -7.31 22.50
C LEU A 240 -18.94 -8.28 23.68
N LEU A 241 -20.17 -8.54 24.12
CA LEU A 241 -20.46 -9.56 25.14
C LEU A 241 -20.03 -10.96 24.67
N HIS A 242 -20.31 -11.33 23.41
CA HIS A 242 -19.82 -12.59 22.84
C HIS A 242 -18.29 -12.62 22.81
N ALA A 243 -17.64 -11.53 22.34
CA ALA A 243 -16.19 -11.42 22.33
C ALA A 243 -15.58 -11.63 23.72
N ARG A 244 -16.16 -10.99 24.75
CA ARG A 244 -15.71 -11.11 26.16
C ARG A 244 -15.85 -12.53 26.66
N THR A 245 -17.04 -13.11 26.53
CA THR A 245 -17.33 -14.47 27.02
C THR A 245 -16.36 -15.50 26.46
N LEU A 246 -16.12 -15.45 25.17
CA LEU A 246 -15.18 -16.37 24.50
C LEU A 246 -13.72 -16.07 24.85
N ALA A 247 -13.34 -14.78 24.97
CA ALA A 247 -11.98 -14.39 25.33
C ALA A 247 -11.64 -14.79 26.78
N GLU A 248 -12.58 -14.72 27.70
CA GLU A 248 -12.44 -15.20 29.09
C GLU A 248 -12.26 -16.72 29.12
N ALA A 249 -13.11 -17.46 28.39
CA ALA A 249 -13.03 -18.91 28.30
C ALA A 249 -11.68 -19.40 27.71
N GLU A 250 -11.12 -18.63 26.77
CA GLU A 250 -9.82 -18.93 26.15
C GLU A 250 -8.61 -18.33 26.87
N GLY A 251 -8.81 -17.50 27.90
CA GLY A 251 -7.74 -16.84 28.65
C GLY A 251 -6.97 -15.79 27.82
N ARG A 252 -7.62 -15.06 26.91
CA ARG A 252 -7.00 -14.10 25.99
C ARG A 252 -6.84 -12.71 26.63
N THR A 253 -5.95 -12.58 27.59
CA THR A 253 -5.75 -11.36 28.39
C THR A 253 -5.62 -10.09 27.54
N ARG A 254 -4.79 -10.09 26.48
CA ARG A 254 -4.60 -8.91 25.65
C ARG A 254 -5.86 -8.50 24.88
N LEU A 255 -6.71 -9.45 24.52
CA LEU A 255 -7.99 -9.14 23.89
C LEU A 255 -8.98 -8.56 24.91
N LEU A 256 -8.99 -9.10 26.13
CA LEU A 256 -9.80 -8.55 27.23
C LEU A 256 -9.44 -7.10 27.54
N GLU A 257 -8.17 -6.75 27.55
CA GLU A 257 -7.73 -5.35 27.68
C GLU A 257 -8.25 -4.44 26.57
N ARG A 258 -8.33 -4.94 25.32
CA ARG A 258 -8.92 -4.18 24.22
C ARG A 258 -10.44 -4.08 24.31
N ILE A 259 -11.08 -5.11 24.81
CA ILE A 259 -12.53 -5.10 25.09
C ILE A 259 -12.87 -4.04 26.14
N GLU A 260 -12.11 -3.97 27.25
CA GLU A 260 -12.27 -2.94 28.28
C GLU A 260 -12.07 -1.52 27.72
N TRP A 261 -11.10 -1.36 26.84
CA TRP A 261 -10.88 -0.09 26.13
C TRP A 261 -12.11 0.30 25.30
N LEU A 262 -12.65 -0.61 24.49
CA LEU A 262 -13.81 -0.34 23.64
C LEU A 262 -15.05 -0.03 24.50
N GLU A 263 -15.25 -0.75 25.62
CA GLU A 263 -16.36 -0.51 26.54
C GLU A 263 -16.35 0.91 27.11
N SER A 264 -15.18 1.52 27.32
CA SER A 264 -15.09 2.89 27.87
C SER A 264 -15.65 3.96 26.92
N TRP A 265 -15.87 3.62 25.65
CA TRP A 265 -16.43 4.53 24.65
C TRP A 265 -17.95 4.42 24.49
N TYR A 266 -18.59 3.42 25.08
CA TYR A 266 -20.04 3.28 24.99
C TYR A 266 -20.77 4.40 25.75
N GLY A 267 -21.77 4.98 25.06
CA GLY A 267 -22.58 6.08 25.58
C GLY A 267 -21.92 7.46 25.45
N THR A 268 -20.67 7.55 25.04
CA THR A 268 -19.97 8.85 24.87
C THR A 268 -20.57 9.66 23.72
N THR A 269 -20.93 9.06 22.59
CA THR A 269 -21.57 9.75 21.47
C THR A 269 -22.90 10.38 21.88
N ALA A 270 -23.74 9.65 22.59
CA ALA A 270 -25.01 10.18 23.13
C ALA A 270 -24.76 11.28 24.19
N ALA A 271 -23.72 11.15 25.00
CA ALA A 271 -23.33 12.18 25.94
C ALA A 271 -22.83 13.45 25.24
N ALA A 272 -22.11 13.30 24.14
CA ALA A 272 -21.55 14.42 23.36
C ALA A 272 -22.64 15.31 22.70
N THR A 273 -23.86 14.84 22.54
CA THR A 273 -24.97 15.63 21.98
C THR A 273 -25.59 16.61 22.98
N ARG A 274 -25.28 16.50 24.28
CA ARG A 274 -25.81 17.36 25.29
C ARG A 274 -25.26 18.77 25.18
N ASP A 275 -26.14 19.78 25.42
CA ASP A 275 -25.69 21.15 25.45
C ASP A 275 -24.97 21.43 26.77
N ILE A 276 -23.85 22.14 26.66
CA ILE A 276 -23.12 22.71 27.79
C ILE A 276 -23.00 24.22 27.65
N ALA A 277 -23.17 24.91 28.74
CA ALA A 277 -23.11 26.37 28.75
C ALA A 277 -21.66 26.83 28.86
N VAL A 278 -21.29 27.77 28.00
CA VAL A 278 -20.00 28.49 28.10
C VAL A 278 -20.16 29.62 29.11
N PRO A 279 -19.21 29.87 30.00
CA PRO A 279 -19.21 31.04 30.87
C PRO A 279 -19.35 32.33 30.05
N ARG A 280 -20.13 33.26 30.52
CA ARG A 280 -20.42 34.51 29.81
C ARG A 280 -19.12 35.27 29.45
N GLY A 281 -18.89 35.50 28.17
CA GLY A 281 -17.70 36.17 27.64
C GLY A 281 -16.46 35.28 27.50
N ALA A 282 -16.57 33.98 27.79
CA ALA A 282 -15.50 33.03 27.49
C ALA A 282 -15.63 32.48 26.05
N VAL A 283 -14.50 32.20 25.42
CA VAL A 283 -14.40 31.60 24.09
C VAL A 283 -14.04 30.12 24.25
N PRO A 284 -14.88 29.18 23.79
CA PRO A 284 -14.54 27.76 23.86
C PRO A 284 -13.48 27.40 22.86
N PHE A 285 -12.46 26.65 23.32
CA PHE A 285 -11.31 26.23 22.50
C PHE A 285 -10.89 24.79 22.77
N ALA A 286 -10.71 24.01 21.70
CA ALA A 286 -10.35 22.60 21.77
C ALA A 286 -8.81 22.42 21.85
N VAL A 287 -8.41 21.55 22.77
CA VAL A 287 -7.05 21.02 22.89
C VAL A 287 -7.05 19.59 22.39
N LEU A 288 -6.26 19.28 21.35
CA LEU A 288 -6.31 17.97 20.72
C LEU A 288 -5.50 16.92 21.48
N ASP A 289 -6.15 15.76 21.75
CA ASP A 289 -5.56 14.48 22.13
C ASP A 289 -5.80 13.44 21.03
N TYR A 290 -5.30 12.20 21.17
CA TYR A 290 -5.15 11.25 20.06
C TYR A 290 -5.63 9.85 20.41
N LYS A 291 -6.66 9.73 21.24
CA LYS A 291 -7.35 8.48 21.54
C LYS A 291 -8.52 8.27 20.59
N GLN A 292 -8.92 7.03 20.42
CA GLN A 292 -10.11 6.64 19.67
C GLN A 292 -10.59 5.25 20.07
N PRO A 293 -11.84 4.84 19.72
CA PRO A 293 -12.40 3.52 20.05
C PRO A 293 -11.56 2.34 19.57
N ASP A 294 -10.92 2.43 18.40
CA ASP A 294 -9.93 1.44 17.97
C ASP A 294 -8.56 1.72 18.60
N GLU A 295 -8.25 1.02 19.69
CA GLU A 295 -6.95 1.16 20.38
C GLU A 295 -5.75 0.99 19.43
N ALA A 296 -5.89 0.20 18.34
CA ALA A 296 -4.80 -0.04 17.41
C ALA A 296 -4.30 1.24 16.74
N TYR A 297 -5.20 2.21 16.52
CA TYR A 297 -4.92 3.51 15.90
C TYR A 297 -4.79 4.67 16.89
N ALA A 298 -5.15 4.48 18.17
CA ALA A 298 -4.81 5.48 19.20
C ALA A 298 -3.29 5.74 19.17
N SER A 299 -2.88 7.01 19.31
CA SER A 299 -1.46 7.35 19.13
C SER A 299 -0.56 6.69 20.18
N LYS A 300 0.52 6.09 19.70
CA LYS A 300 1.64 5.61 20.50
C LYS A 300 2.89 6.49 20.34
N ASN A 301 2.71 7.70 19.78
CA ASN A 301 3.80 8.58 19.37
C ASN A 301 3.77 9.88 20.18
N LEU A 302 4.72 10.08 21.06
CA LEU A 302 4.84 11.29 21.87
C LEU A 302 4.96 12.58 21.03
N GLY A 303 5.43 12.45 19.77
CA GLY A 303 5.51 13.56 18.82
C GLY A 303 4.16 14.19 18.46
N ASP A 304 3.04 13.51 18.67
CA ASP A 304 1.71 14.08 18.46
C ASP A 304 1.40 15.09 19.57
N HIS A 305 1.76 14.79 20.82
CA HIS A 305 1.63 15.72 21.94
C HIS A 305 2.59 16.92 21.82
N VAL A 306 3.73 16.77 21.15
CA VAL A 306 4.60 17.92 20.77
C VAL A 306 3.86 18.87 19.83
N GLN A 307 3.02 18.36 18.91
CA GLN A 307 2.19 19.22 18.07
C GLN A 307 1.15 19.99 18.89
N THR A 308 0.51 19.33 19.87
CA THR A 308 -0.44 19.98 20.79
C THR A 308 0.23 21.08 21.61
N ILE A 309 1.44 20.88 22.13
CA ILE A 309 2.22 21.91 22.84
C ILE A 309 2.49 23.10 21.90
N ALA A 310 2.91 22.85 20.66
CA ALA A 310 3.15 23.89 19.67
C ALA A 310 1.87 24.68 19.34
N SER A 311 0.74 24.00 19.21
CA SER A 311 -0.58 24.61 19.01
C SER A 311 -0.98 25.51 20.16
N LEU A 312 -0.89 25.02 21.39
CA LEU A 312 -1.13 25.83 22.59
C LEU A 312 -0.22 27.04 22.68
N GLY A 313 1.02 26.95 22.17
CA GLY A 313 1.96 28.07 22.09
C GLY A 313 1.39 29.29 21.37
N HIS A 314 0.54 29.13 20.37
CA HIS A 314 -0.11 30.24 19.66
C HIS A 314 -1.22 30.93 20.48
N LEU A 315 -1.84 30.19 21.40
CA LEU A 315 -2.85 30.70 22.31
C LEU A 315 -2.21 31.38 23.54
N VAL A 316 -1.33 30.64 24.24
CA VAL A 316 -0.75 31.10 25.52
C VAL A 316 0.24 32.26 25.40
N ARG A 317 0.72 32.57 24.18
CA ARG A 317 1.62 33.73 23.95
C ARG A 317 0.94 35.07 24.05
N ARG A 318 -0.40 35.14 24.22
CA ARG A 318 -1.17 36.38 24.36
C ARG A 318 -1.25 36.78 25.81
N SER A 319 -0.80 38.01 26.10
CA SER A 319 -0.62 38.49 27.48
C SER A 319 -1.92 38.69 28.26
N GLY A 320 -3.02 39.06 27.59
CA GLY A 320 -4.34 39.32 28.23
C GLY A 320 -5.24 38.08 28.40
N VAL A 321 -4.79 36.86 27.99
CA VAL A 321 -5.64 35.66 28.04
C VAL A 321 -5.55 34.96 29.39
N SER A 322 -6.70 34.65 29.96
CA SER A 322 -6.89 33.75 31.10
C SER A 322 -7.67 32.49 30.70
N PHE A 323 -7.49 31.40 31.45
CA PHE A 323 -8.02 30.09 31.08
C PHE A 323 -9.04 29.62 32.12
N THR A 324 -10.07 28.93 31.63
CA THR A 324 -11.10 28.19 32.40
C THR A 324 -11.42 26.85 31.73
N GLY A 325 -12.26 26.04 32.33
CA GLY A 325 -12.65 24.72 31.83
C GLY A 325 -12.01 23.59 32.64
N ASP A 326 -11.49 22.55 31.97
CA ASP A 326 -10.83 21.43 32.61
C ASP A 326 -9.62 21.88 33.45
N ALA A 327 -9.56 21.46 34.71
CA ALA A 327 -8.55 21.95 35.67
C ALA A 327 -7.11 21.60 35.22
N ASP A 328 -6.91 20.44 34.66
CA ASP A 328 -5.59 19.97 34.20
C ASP A 328 -5.16 20.75 32.94
N LEU A 329 -6.09 21.07 32.04
CA LEU A 329 -5.82 21.91 30.87
C LEU A 329 -5.52 23.35 31.25
N VAL A 330 -6.24 23.90 32.23
CA VAL A 330 -6.03 25.26 32.77
C VAL A 330 -4.64 25.36 33.39
N GLU A 331 -4.25 24.39 34.21
CA GLU A 331 -2.89 24.37 34.81
C GLU A 331 -1.81 24.22 33.75
N LEU A 332 -2.00 23.34 32.76
CA LEU A 332 -1.09 23.17 31.63
C LEU A 332 -0.92 24.50 30.86
N ALA A 333 -2.03 25.08 30.40
CA ALA A 333 -1.98 26.34 29.63
C ALA A 333 -1.35 27.47 30.41
N SER A 334 -1.69 27.63 31.71
CA SER A 334 -1.11 28.61 32.61
C SER A 334 0.40 28.37 32.82
N SER A 335 0.82 27.11 32.92
CA SER A 335 2.23 26.77 33.04
C SER A 335 2.99 27.09 31.74
N LEU A 336 2.45 26.79 30.58
CA LEU A 336 3.02 27.14 29.29
C LEU A 336 3.08 28.66 29.10
N GLN A 337 2.04 29.40 29.50
CA GLN A 337 2.00 30.86 29.43
C GLN A 337 3.16 31.50 30.22
N ARG A 338 3.44 31.04 31.43
CA ARG A 338 4.57 31.48 32.25
C ARG A 338 5.94 31.22 31.59
N ARG A 339 6.00 30.27 30.68
CA ARG A 339 7.22 29.86 29.97
C ARG A 339 7.42 30.60 28.64
N VAL A 340 6.42 31.35 28.16
CA VAL A 340 6.54 32.08 26.89
C VAL A 340 7.71 33.03 26.92
N LYS A 341 8.61 32.94 25.97
CA LYS A 341 9.78 33.84 25.89
C LYS A 341 9.34 35.25 25.48
N PRO A 342 9.99 36.32 26.05
CA PRO A 342 9.58 37.70 25.84
C PRO A 342 9.43 38.10 24.36
N ALA A 343 10.32 37.64 23.49
CA ALA A 343 10.29 37.94 22.06
C ALA A 343 9.10 37.30 21.30
N ARG A 344 8.32 36.45 21.96
CA ARG A 344 7.14 35.77 21.38
C ARG A 344 5.82 36.21 22.00
N VAL A 345 5.87 36.99 23.07
CA VAL A 345 4.66 37.56 23.66
C VAL A 345 3.98 38.49 22.65
N VAL A 346 2.69 38.40 22.58
CA VAL A 346 1.80 39.27 21.80
C VAL A 346 0.86 39.96 22.78
N ASP A 347 0.84 41.26 22.73
CA ASP A 347 -0.09 42.04 23.53
C ASP A 347 -1.53 41.87 23.00
N GLY A 348 -2.48 41.77 23.90
CA GLY A 348 -3.89 41.60 23.60
C GLY A 348 -4.77 42.12 24.73
N ASP A 349 -6.05 42.33 24.44
CA ASP A 349 -7.06 42.70 25.44
C ASP A 349 -7.34 41.50 26.37
N ASP A 350 -7.90 41.80 27.55
CA ASP A 350 -8.30 40.80 28.52
C ASP A 350 -9.39 39.89 27.93
N ALA A 351 -9.14 38.61 27.94
CA ALA A 351 -10.05 37.62 27.41
C ALA A 351 -10.03 36.31 28.24
N VAL A 352 -11.13 35.61 28.24
CA VAL A 352 -11.28 34.29 28.89
C VAL A 352 -11.45 33.22 27.85
N VAL A 353 -10.61 32.18 27.90
CA VAL A 353 -10.72 31.02 27.01
C VAL A 353 -11.08 29.76 27.82
N GLU A 354 -12.16 29.11 27.44
CA GLU A 354 -12.57 27.83 28.03
C GLU A 354 -11.98 26.66 27.26
N LEU A 355 -11.14 25.88 27.92
CA LEU A 355 -10.41 24.78 27.31
C LEU A 355 -11.18 23.46 27.42
N HIS A 356 -11.29 22.74 26.29
CA HIS A 356 -11.91 21.44 26.18
C HIS A 356 -10.93 20.44 25.56
N LEU A 357 -10.76 19.26 26.18
CA LEU A 357 -10.00 18.18 25.58
C LEU A 357 -10.85 17.52 24.48
N VAL A 358 -10.28 17.37 23.28
CA VAL A 358 -10.96 16.79 22.13
C VAL A 358 -10.09 15.73 21.51
N GLN A 359 -10.67 14.55 21.26
CA GLN A 359 -10.01 13.46 20.56
C GLN A 359 -10.02 13.73 19.06
N ARG A 360 -8.87 14.02 18.48
CA ARG A 360 -8.74 14.41 17.07
C ARG A 360 -9.40 13.42 16.09
N ASP A 361 -9.26 12.13 16.36
CA ASP A 361 -9.76 11.04 15.49
C ASP A 361 -11.05 10.41 16.04
N ALA A 362 -11.72 11.10 17.00
CA ALA A 362 -12.94 10.63 17.65
C ALA A 362 -13.77 11.77 18.24
N SER A 363 -13.81 12.93 17.59
CA SER A 363 -14.43 14.15 18.14
C SER A 363 -15.92 14.06 18.40
N HIS A 364 -16.62 13.15 17.72
CA HIS A 364 -18.04 12.87 17.95
C HIS A 364 -18.33 12.23 19.31
N HIS A 365 -17.30 11.75 20.01
CA HIS A 365 -17.40 11.21 21.36
C HIS A 365 -17.16 12.26 22.45
N ASP A 366 -16.76 13.48 22.08
CA ASP A 366 -16.39 14.52 23.03
C ASP A 366 -17.52 15.51 23.22
N LEU A 367 -17.78 15.82 24.51
CA LEU A 367 -18.75 16.83 24.90
C LEU A 367 -18.11 18.22 24.84
N VAL A 368 -18.48 19.01 23.84
CA VAL A 368 -17.97 20.37 23.61
C VAL A 368 -19.11 21.36 23.41
N PRO A 369 -18.94 22.65 23.79
CA PRO A 369 -19.90 23.71 23.49
C PRO A 369 -20.04 23.95 22.00
N ASP A 370 -21.21 24.49 21.61
CA ASP A 370 -21.35 24.99 20.24
C ASP A 370 -20.36 26.12 19.96
N GLY A 371 -19.76 26.11 18.78
CA GLY A 371 -18.80 27.13 18.34
C GLY A 371 -17.40 26.99 18.93
N THR A 372 -17.03 25.81 19.41
CA THR A 372 -15.69 25.53 19.92
C THR A 372 -14.64 25.64 18.82
N TRP A 373 -13.73 26.59 18.94
CA TRP A 373 -12.62 26.75 18.00
C TRP A 373 -11.55 25.69 18.20
N ALA A 374 -10.92 25.24 17.10
CA ALA A 374 -9.80 24.31 17.13
C ALA A 374 -8.75 24.68 16.08
N LEU A 375 -7.47 24.61 16.42
CA LEU A 375 -6.42 24.45 15.42
C LEU A 375 -6.43 22.97 15.01
N ALA A 376 -6.77 22.69 13.76
CA ALA A 376 -6.87 21.33 13.23
C ALA A 376 -5.57 20.98 12.48
N PHE A 377 -4.75 20.16 13.09
CA PHE A 377 -3.41 19.80 12.61
C PHE A 377 -3.12 18.31 12.75
N GLY A 378 -2.07 17.87 12.09
CA GLY A 378 -1.55 16.50 12.21
C GLY A 378 -1.96 15.59 11.08
N TRP A 379 -1.90 14.30 11.31
CA TRP A 379 -2.04 13.25 10.31
C TRP A 379 -3.43 12.60 10.37
N TYR A 380 -4.27 12.90 9.39
CA TYR A 380 -5.64 12.41 9.29
C TYR A 380 -5.71 11.25 8.30
N MET A 381 -5.75 10.02 8.78
CA MET A 381 -5.90 8.81 7.98
C MET A 381 -6.14 7.56 8.84
N HIS A 382 -6.53 7.72 10.08
CA HIS A 382 -6.76 6.61 10.99
C HIS A 382 -8.26 6.30 11.07
N PRO A 383 -8.76 5.30 10.30
CA PRO A 383 -10.17 4.95 10.39
C PRO A 383 -10.47 4.27 11.72
N GLN A 384 -11.67 4.43 12.21
CA GLN A 384 -12.20 3.64 13.32
C GLN A 384 -12.63 2.27 12.78
N PHE A 385 -11.97 1.22 13.24
CA PHE A 385 -12.20 -0.18 12.84
C PHE A 385 -12.22 -0.41 11.31
N GLY A 386 -11.61 0.48 10.53
CA GLY A 386 -11.52 0.40 9.08
C GLY A 386 -12.80 0.74 8.33
N VAL A 387 -13.86 1.24 8.98
CA VAL A 387 -15.15 1.54 8.34
C VAL A 387 -15.54 3.01 8.36
N ALA A 388 -15.04 3.81 9.30
CA ALA A 388 -15.38 5.23 9.41
C ALA A 388 -14.15 6.07 9.78
N PHE A 389 -14.13 7.32 9.32
CA PHE A 389 -13.18 8.36 9.77
C PHE A 389 -13.94 9.38 10.61
N ASP A 390 -13.27 9.99 11.58
CA ASP A 390 -13.84 11.10 12.36
C ASP A 390 -13.61 12.44 11.65
N MET A 391 -14.04 12.52 10.41
CA MET A 391 -14.04 13.72 9.59
C MET A 391 -15.24 13.66 8.64
N PRO A 392 -16.11 14.66 8.61
CA PRO A 392 -16.12 15.93 9.36
C PRO A 392 -16.04 15.79 10.88
N PHE A 393 -15.48 16.78 11.58
CA PHE A 393 -15.50 16.81 13.04
C PHE A 393 -16.91 16.95 13.60
N ASN A 394 -17.05 16.74 14.90
CA ASN A 394 -18.26 17.13 15.63
C ASN A 394 -18.74 18.52 15.16
N PRO A 395 -19.99 18.68 14.73
CA PRO A 395 -20.50 19.91 14.09
C PRO A 395 -20.41 21.16 14.99
N ARG A 396 -20.16 21.00 16.28
CA ARG A 396 -19.94 22.08 17.23
C ARG A 396 -18.53 22.68 17.15
N ILE A 397 -17.60 22.02 16.43
CA ILE A 397 -16.20 22.44 16.30
C ILE A 397 -16.02 23.28 15.03
N ARG A 398 -15.33 24.43 15.20
CA ARG A 398 -14.92 25.35 14.14
C ARG A 398 -13.42 25.23 13.91
N PRO A 399 -12.98 24.46 12.89
CA PRO A 399 -11.56 24.21 12.68
C PRO A 399 -10.88 25.34 11.91
N ILE A 400 -9.66 25.71 12.30
CA ILE A 400 -8.68 26.37 11.47
C ILE A 400 -7.64 25.32 11.05
N PHE A 401 -7.66 24.91 9.79
CA PHE A 401 -6.77 23.89 9.29
C PHE A 401 -5.36 24.44 9.05
N VAL A 402 -4.39 23.95 9.83
CA VAL A 402 -2.97 24.31 9.73
C VAL A 402 -2.11 23.08 10.02
N SER A 403 -1.00 22.90 9.33
CA SER A 403 -0.18 21.68 9.43
C SER A 403 -0.96 20.39 9.16
N PHE A 404 -2.01 20.47 8.37
CA PHE A 404 -2.85 19.36 7.99
C PHE A 404 -2.09 18.40 7.07
N HIS A 405 -2.24 17.11 7.30
CA HIS A 405 -1.66 16.09 6.42
C HIS A 405 -2.62 14.94 6.19
N VAL A 406 -2.76 14.57 4.92
CA VAL A 406 -3.43 13.36 4.46
C VAL A 406 -2.64 12.78 3.28
N ASN A 407 -2.50 11.47 3.22
CA ASN A 407 -1.90 10.77 2.08
C ASN A 407 -2.68 9.50 1.70
N ALA A 408 -3.91 9.36 2.17
CA ALA A 408 -4.82 8.28 1.81
C ALA A 408 -6.03 8.87 1.06
N PRO A 409 -6.14 8.71 -0.27
CA PRO A 409 -7.29 9.20 -1.04
C PRO A 409 -8.64 8.72 -0.51
N ALA A 410 -8.71 7.51 0.03
CA ALA A 410 -9.91 6.97 0.66
C ALA A 410 -10.46 7.80 1.85
N PHE A 411 -9.64 8.65 2.45
CA PHE A 411 -10.07 9.61 3.47
C PHE A 411 -10.88 10.76 2.88
N LEU A 412 -10.62 11.14 1.62
CA LEU A 412 -11.21 12.31 0.95
C LEU A 412 -12.56 11.95 0.31
N THR A 413 -13.52 11.52 1.13
CA THR A 413 -14.91 11.32 0.71
C THR A 413 -15.58 12.64 0.35
N ASP A 414 -16.73 12.59 -0.33
CA ASP A 414 -17.45 13.79 -0.76
C ASP A 414 -17.81 14.71 0.41
N ASP A 415 -18.23 14.16 1.55
CA ASP A 415 -18.56 14.93 2.76
C ASP A 415 -17.31 15.59 3.36
N VAL A 416 -16.17 14.87 3.40
CA VAL A 416 -14.89 15.43 3.86
C VAL A 416 -14.43 16.53 2.93
N LEU A 417 -14.53 16.35 1.61
CA LEU A 417 -14.19 17.39 0.64
C LEU A 417 -15.09 18.62 0.76
N ALA A 418 -16.40 18.41 0.92
CA ALA A 418 -17.34 19.52 1.17
C ALA A 418 -17.02 20.27 2.46
N TYR A 419 -16.70 19.54 3.51
CA TYR A 419 -16.29 20.10 4.80
C TYR A 419 -14.99 20.92 4.71
N LEU A 420 -13.95 20.37 4.06
CA LEU A 420 -12.69 21.08 3.86
C LEU A 420 -12.87 22.34 3.01
N ARG A 421 -13.72 22.32 1.95
CA ARG A 421 -14.05 23.52 1.13
C ARG A 421 -14.74 24.60 1.96
N ARG A 422 -15.66 24.20 2.84
CA ARG A 422 -16.37 25.14 3.73
C ARG A 422 -15.40 25.92 4.63
N HIS A 423 -14.36 25.25 5.15
CA HIS A 423 -13.40 25.83 6.07
C HIS A 423 -12.05 26.21 5.41
N ALA A 424 -12.05 26.27 4.06
CA ALA A 424 -10.86 26.62 3.28
C ALA A 424 -10.41 28.09 3.52
N PRO A 425 -9.10 28.36 3.27
CA PRO A 425 -8.07 27.49 2.73
C PRO A 425 -7.47 26.53 3.77
N VAL A 426 -7.02 25.36 3.33
CA VAL A 426 -6.38 24.37 4.19
C VAL A 426 -4.86 24.56 4.22
N GLY A 427 -4.31 24.90 5.36
CA GLY A 427 -2.87 24.99 5.57
C GLY A 427 -2.24 23.60 5.74
N CYS A 428 -1.54 23.11 4.72
CA CYS A 428 -0.97 21.78 4.69
C CYS A 428 0.46 21.72 5.22
N ARG A 429 0.79 20.61 5.86
CA ARG A 429 2.12 20.38 6.41
C ARG A 429 3.19 20.15 5.35
N ASP A 430 2.83 19.51 4.25
CA ASP A 430 3.72 19.10 3.16
C ASP A 430 3.07 19.35 1.79
N TRP A 431 3.91 19.43 0.76
CA TRP A 431 3.46 19.71 -0.60
C TRP A 431 2.62 18.60 -1.21
N ASN A 432 2.80 17.33 -0.80
CA ASN A 432 1.95 16.25 -1.29
C ASN A 432 0.48 16.48 -0.92
N THR A 433 0.22 16.84 0.34
CA THR A 433 -1.13 17.16 0.81
C THR A 433 -1.71 18.39 0.09
N VAL A 434 -0.92 19.43 -0.18
CA VAL A 434 -1.35 20.59 -0.97
C VAL A 434 -1.84 20.16 -2.36
N HIS A 435 -1.01 19.40 -3.08
CA HIS A 435 -1.36 18.95 -4.42
C HIS A 435 -2.58 18.03 -4.45
N LEU A 436 -2.71 17.15 -3.45
CA LEU A 436 -3.84 16.25 -3.32
C LEU A 436 -5.16 17.02 -3.12
N LEU A 437 -5.16 18.02 -2.25
CA LEU A 437 -6.34 18.85 -2.00
C LEU A 437 -6.68 19.76 -3.18
N LEU A 438 -5.71 20.39 -3.81
CA LEU A 438 -5.93 21.20 -5.02
C LEU A 438 -6.48 20.36 -6.17
N ALA A 439 -6.00 19.13 -6.35
CA ALA A 439 -6.54 18.19 -7.33
C ALA A 439 -8.01 17.84 -7.06
N ALA A 440 -8.41 17.80 -5.79
CA ALA A 440 -9.80 17.59 -5.36
C ALA A 440 -10.64 18.87 -5.30
N GLY A 441 -10.12 20.00 -5.79
CA GLY A 441 -10.83 21.27 -5.80
C GLY A 441 -11.04 21.91 -4.41
N VAL A 442 -10.12 21.63 -3.46
CA VAL A 442 -10.09 22.27 -2.14
C VAL A 442 -8.96 23.31 -2.14
N PRO A 443 -9.23 24.61 -1.92
CA PRO A 443 -8.19 25.62 -1.77
C PRO A 443 -7.22 25.26 -0.64
N ALA A 444 -5.94 25.13 -0.96
CA ALA A 444 -4.91 24.70 -0.01
C ALA A 444 -3.58 25.43 -0.26
N PHE A 445 -2.75 25.49 0.77
CA PHE A 445 -1.43 26.09 0.71
C PHE A 445 -0.44 25.39 1.63
N PHE A 446 0.86 25.57 1.40
CA PHE A 446 1.89 25.00 2.24
C PHE A 446 2.12 25.86 3.48
N SER A 447 1.62 25.41 4.64
CA SER A 447 1.82 26.08 5.93
C SER A 447 3.10 25.63 6.64
N GLY A 448 3.63 24.46 6.30
CA GLY A 448 4.63 23.78 7.11
C GLY A 448 4.05 23.16 8.38
N CYS A 449 4.91 22.80 9.34
CA CYS A 449 4.51 22.13 10.57
C CYS A 449 4.56 23.05 11.78
N LEU A 450 3.50 23.03 12.62
CA LEU A 450 3.40 23.79 13.88
C LEU A 450 4.60 23.56 14.81
N THR A 451 5.20 22.36 14.80
CA THR A 451 6.33 22.06 15.68
C THR A 451 7.59 22.89 15.41
N THR A 452 7.63 23.64 14.29
CA THR A 452 8.67 24.64 14.05
C THR A 452 8.58 25.83 14.99
N THR A 453 7.43 26.06 15.65
CA THR A 453 7.17 27.17 16.58
C THR A 453 7.16 26.76 18.05
N VAL A 454 7.52 25.48 18.35
CA VAL A 454 7.50 24.97 19.73
C VAL A 454 8.41 25.75 20.68
N ASP A 455 9.41 26.44 20.15
CA ASP A 455 10.32 27.30 20.88
C ASP A 455 9.61 28.50 21.59
N THR A 456 8.37 28.77 21.21
CA THR A 456 7.56 29.83 21.81
C THR A 456 7.44 29.70 23.34
N VAL A 457 7.29 28.46 23.83
CA VAL A 457 7.08 28.16 25.26
C VAL A 457 8.37 27.66 25.96
N PHE A 458 9.52 27.97 25.40
CA PHE A 458 10.82 27.66 25.99
C PHE A 458 11.66 28.91 26.14
N PRO A 459 12.39 29.09 27.26
CA PRO A 459 13.22 30.26 27.50
C PRO A 459 14.28 30.46 26.40
N GLU A 460 14.70 31.70 26.22
CA GLU A 460 15.77 32.05 25.30
C GLU A 460 17.12 31.44 25.74
N GLY A 461 17.93 31.17 24.75
CA GLY A 461 19.25 30.62 24.97
C GLY A 461 19.30 29.08 24.91
N ARG A 462 20.50 28.62 24.55
CA ARG A 462 20.86 27.22 24.60
C ARG A 462 21.42 26.94 25.97
N GLY A 463 21.11 25.81 26.56
CA GLY A 463 21.73 25.35 27.81
C GLY A 463 23.27 25.37 27.66
N GLU A 464 23.97 25.98 28.60
CA GLU A 464 25.44 25.91 28.64
C GLU A 464 25.87 24.47 28.90
N GLY A 465 26.90 23.99 28.21
CA GLY A 465 27.47 22.66 28.45
C GLY A 465 26.76 21.48 27.82
N ARG A 466 25.89 21.68 26.81
CA ARG A 466 25.32 20.60 26.04
C ARG A 466 26.40 19.68 25.44
N THR A 467 26.25 18.40 25.61
CA THR A 467 27.22 17.40 25.13
C THR A 467 26.51 16.15 24.64
N GLY A 468 27.20 15.39 23.82
CA GLY A 468 26.74 14.06 23.41
C GLY A 468 25.67 14.09 22.34
N THR A 469 25.29 12.88 21.91
CA THR A 469 24.34 12.63 20.84
C THR A 469 23.13 11.84 21.37
N LEU A 470 21.93 12.29 21.01
CA LEU A 470 20.68 11.55 21.22
C LEU A 470 20.25 10.90 19.91
N TYR A 471 20.03 9.60 19.93
CA TYR A 471 19.47 8.82 18.80
C TYR A 471 17.99 8.53 19.06
N VAL A 472 17.09 9.03 18.22
CA VAL A 472 15.65 8.88 18.38
C VAL A 472 15.09 8.03 17.22
N ASP A 473 14.57 6.84 17.55
CA ASP A 473 13.98 5.91 16.57
C ASP A 473 14.88 5.59 15.36
N THR A 474 16.18 5.60 15.54
CA THR A 474 17.18 5.31 14.51
C THR A 474 18.20 4.28 15.03
N PRO A 475 18.81 3.48 14.15
CA PRO A 475 19.86 2.54 14.55
C PRO A 475 21.02 3.28 15.23
N ARG A 476 21.60 2.66 16.25
CA ARG A 476 22.76 3.19 16.94
C ARG A 476 24.00 3.10 16.05
N THR A 477 24.63 4.24 15.81
CA THR A 477 25.83 4.34 14.96
C THR A 477 27.05 4.93 15.68
N GLY A 478 26.99 5.05 17.00
CA GLY A 478 28.07 5.64 17.78
C GLY A 478 27.74 5.73 19.27
N PRO A 479 28.64 6.32 20.06
CA PRO A 479 28.39 6.60 21.47
C PRO A 479 27.29 7.65 21.61
N GLY A 480 26.32 7.41 22.49
CA GLY A 480 25.21 8.34 22.74
C GLY A 480 24.04 7.67 23.45
N THR A 481 23.04 8.45 23.75
CA THR A 481 21.80 8.00 24.37
C THR A 481 20.81 7.53 23.32
N HIS A 482 20.12 6.43 23.56
CA HIS A 482 19.04 5.92 22.72
C HIS A 482 17.70 6.16 23.38
N TRP A 483 16.77 6.70 22.59
CA TRP A 483 15.42 6.89 23.04
C TRP A 483 14.40 6.53 21.93
N ARG A 484 13.22 6.10 22.37
CA ARG A 484 12.10 5.82 21.47
C ARG A 484 10.98 6.81 21.69
N GLN A 485 10.63 7.53 20.64
CA GLN A 485 9.49 8.46 20.66
C GLN A 485 8.16 7.73 20.61
N THR A 486 8.16 6.47 20.16
CA THR A 486 6.98 5.63 20.07
C THR A 486 7.02 4.49 21.07
N ALA A 487 6.00 4.40 21.93
CA ALA A 487 5.84 3.33 22.91
C ALA A 487 4.35 2.95 23.08
N PRO A 488 4.01 1.65 23.22
CA PRO A 488 2.61 1.22 23.37
C PRO A 488 1.89 1.87 24.56
N GLU A 489 2.60 2.17 25.63
CA GLU A 489 2.08 2.73 26.88
C GLU A 489 1.48 4.12 26.69
N ILE A 490 1.97 4.90 25.73
CA ILE A 490 1.48 6.25 25.42
C ILE A 490 -0.03 6.25 25.14
N ARG A 491 -0.56 5.20 24.52
CA ARG A 491 -1.98 5.06 24.22
C ARG A 491 -2.87 5.13 25.47
N ARG A 492 -2.41 4.53 26.55
CA ARG A 492 -3.19 4.32 27.80
C ARG A 492 -2.93 5.36 28.88
N ARG A 493 -1.85 6.14 28.73
CA ARG A 493 -1.56 7.23 29.65
C ARG A 493 -2.57 8.37 29.50
N SER A 494 -2.73 9.16 30.56
CA SER A 494 -3.51 10.39 30.49
C SER A 494 -2.87 11.40 29.52
N PHE A 495 -3.66 12.36 29.08
CA PHE A 495 -3.18 13.46 28.26
C PHE A 495 -2.05 14.25 28.95
N THR A 496 -2.25 14.57 30.24
CA THR A 496 -1.30 15.33 31.04
C THR A 496 0.03 14.61 31.25
N GLU A 497 0.03 13.30 31.46
CA GLU A 497 1.25 12.49 31.55
C GLU A 497 2.03 12.53 30.20
N ASN A 498 1.34 12.35 29.09
CA ASN A 498 1.98 12.38 27.78
C ASN A 498 2.54 13.77 27.43
N VAL A 499 1.83 14.85 27.80
CA VAL A 499 2.31 16.22 27.58
C VAL A 499 3.50 16.52 28.49
N ALA A 500 3.51 16.05 29.73
CA ALA A 500 4.64 16.20 30.64
C ALA A 500 5.90 15.53 30.08
N ASP A 501 5.78 14.27 29.64
CA ASP A 501 6.88 13.54 28.98
C ASP A 501 7.36 14.27 27.71
N ALA A 502 6.43 14.83 26.92
CA ALA A 502 6.79 15.59 25.73
C ALA A 502 7.57 16.87 26.06
N LEU A 503 7.17 17.60 27.12
CA LEU A 503 7.89 18.78 27.61
C LEU A 503 9.30 18.45 28.10
N ASP A 504 9.47 17.33 28.82
CA ASP A 504 10.77 16.86 29.31
C ASP A 504 11.71 16.50 28.16
N VAL A 505 11.19 15.83 27.14
CA VAL A 505 11.95 15.50 25.93
C VAL A 505 12.38 16.78 25.20
N LEU A 506 11.47 17.73 24.98
CA LEU A 506 11.77 19.01 24.35
C LEU A 506 12.83 19.81 25.14
N GLU A 507 12.74 19.81 26.47
CA GLU A 507 13.75 20.43 27.33
C GLU A 507 15.11 19.75 27.17
N SER A 508 15.15 18.42 27.01
CA SER A 508 16.40 17.70 26.76
C SER A 508 17.06 18.08 25.43
N TYR A 509 16.27 18.35 24.37
CA TYR A 509 16.80 18.86 23.11
C TYR A 509 17.41 20.26 23.27
N ARG A 510 16.83 21.11 24.11
CA ARG A 510 17.29 22.46 24.38
C ARG A 510 18.55 22.52 25.26
N SER A 511 18.60 21.67 26.31
CA SER A 511 19.54 21.86 27.43
C SER A 511 20.56 20.75 27.60
N THR A 512 20.33 19.53 27.09
CA THR A 512 21.17 18.37 27.39
C THR A 512 22.02 17.92 26.20
N TYR A 513 21.43 17.73 25.03
CA TYR A 513 22.12 17.17 23.88
C TYR A 513 22.57 18.24 22.89
N GLN A 514 23.82 18.10 22.41
CA GLN A 514 24.34 18.93 21.33
C GLN A 514 23.75 18.50 19.99
N THR A 515 23.76 17.19 19.73
CA THR A 515 23.31 16.60 18.46
C THR A 515 22.13 15.65 18.67
N VAL A 516 21.11 15.76 17.81
CA VAL A 516 19.97 14.85 17.76
C VAL A 516 19.94 14.15 16.40
N VAL A 517 19.99 12.83 16.39
CA VAL A 517 19.91 12.00 15.18
C VAL A 517 18.56 11.28 15.18
N THR A 518 17.75 11.50 14.15
CA THR A 518 16.38 10.98 14.16
C THR A 518 15.86 10.58 12.77
N SER A 519 14.89 9.67 12.73
CA SER A 519 14.05 9.39 11.57
C SER A 519 12.63 9.96 11.69
N ARG A 520 12.36 10.75 12.76
CA ARG A 520 11.03 11.27 13.09
C ARG A 520 10.92 12.76 12.82
N LEU A 521 9.88 13.18 12.06
CA LEU A 521 9.63 14.58 11.75
C LEU A 521 9.38 15.41 13.01
N HIS A 522 8.55 14.91 13.94
CA HIS A 522 8.22 15.58 15.20
C HIS A 522 9.28 15.37 16.30
N CYS A 523 10.48 14.99 15.91
CA CYS A 523 11.72 15.13 16.66
C CYS A 523 12.66 16.12 15.94
N TYR A 524 12.82 15.95 14.60
CA TYR A 524 13.67 16.78 13.78
C TYR A 524 13.31 18.29 13.86
N LEU A 525 12.05 18.61 13.58
CA LEU A 525 11.62 20.02 13.54
C LEU A 525 11.67 20.70 14.92
N PRO A 526 11.14 20.11 16.01
CA PRO A 526 11.24 20.74 17.33
C PRO A 526 12.68 20.81 17.88
N ALA A 527 13.51 19.80 17.66
CA ALA A 527 14.91 19.84 18.08
C ALA A 527 15.66 20.98 17.36
N ARG A 528 15.42 21.17 16.06
CA ARG A 528 15.95 22.29 15.28
C ARG A 528 15.40 23.64 15.78
N SER A 529 14.10 23.72 16.11
CA SER A 529 13.47 24.90 16.70
C SER A 529 14.15 25.33 18.02
N LEU A 530 14.53 24.35 18.84
CA LEU A 530 15.20 24.53 20.12
C LEU A 530 16.73 24.66 20.00
N GLY A 531 17.24 24.71 18.78
CA GLY A 531 18.64 24.99 18.46
C GLY A 531 19.60 23.82 18.65
N ALA A 532 19.15 22.56 18.66
CA ALA A 532 20.04 21.43 18.56
C ALA A 532 20.62 21.30 17.13
N GLU A 533 21.80 20.71 17.01
CA GLU A 533 22.30 20.21 15.73
C GLU A 533 21.51 18.96 15.38
N VAL A 534 20.84 18.93 14.23
CA VAL A 534 19.95 17.80 13.94
C VAL A 534 20.34 17.11 12.64
N GLU A 535 20.55 15.79 12.72
CA GLU A 535 20.74 14.92 11.58
C GLU A 535 19.46 14.11 11.34
N PHE A 536 18.87 14.25 10.14
CA PHE A 536 17.69 13.48 9.76
C PHE A 536 18.09 12.25 8.92
N ARG A 537 17.77 11.07 9.44
CA ARG A 537 18.00 9.79 8.76
C ARG A 537 16.67 9.16 8.39
N ALA A 538 16.15 9.50 7.22
CA ALA A 538 14.92 8.94 6.71
C ALA A 538 15.03 7.41 6.58
N ARG A 539 14.02 6.66 7.01
CA ARG A 539 13.88 5.23 6.70
C ARG A 539 13.52 5.03 5.23
N ASN A 540 12.77 5.98 4.69
CA ASN A 540 12.39 6.07 3.30
C ASN A 540 12.54 7.52 2.84
N VAL A 541 13.44 7.77 1.91
CA VAL A 541 13.70 9.11 1.35
C VAL A 541 12.54 9.64 0.51
N ALA A 542 11.73 8.73 -0.04
CA ALA A 542 10.54 9.05 -0.84
C ALA A 542 9.30 9.33 0.00
N ASP A 543 9.39 9.36 1.32
CA ASP A 543 8.26 9.65 2.20
C ASP A 543 7.71 11.05 1.93
N VAL A 544 6.53 11.12 1.35
CA VAL A 544 5.87 12.37 0.93
C VAL A 544 5.59 13.33 2.08
N ARG A 545 5.54 12.83 3.32
CA ARG A 545 5.37 13.65 4.54
C ARG A 545 6.52 14.62 4.78
N PHE A 546 7.64 14.43 4.09
CA PHE A 546 8.84 15.24 4.23
C PHE A 546 8.95 16.33 3.17
N ASP A 547 8.04 16.34 2.19
CA ASP A 547 8.12 17.29 1.07
C ASP A 547 7.93 18.73 1.54
N GLY A 548 8.96 19.53 1.37
CA GLY A 548 9.04 20.92 1.83
C GLY A 548 9.57 21.13 3.26
N LEU A 549 9.81 20.03 4.04
CA LEU A 549 10.25 20.15 5.45
C LEU A 549 11.65 19.58 5.71
N ILE A 550 12.10 18.61 4.93
CA ILE A 550 13.41 17.98 5.08
C ILE A 550 14.31 18.38 3.90
N GLY A 551 15.61 18.53 4.17
CA GLY A 551 16.59 18.98 3.17
C GLY A 551 16.52 20.48 2.86
N ILE A 552 15.85 21.25 3.68
CA ILE A 552 15.78 22.72 3.57
C ILE A 552 16.88 23.40 4.40
N ASP A 553 17.36 24.53 3.92
CA ASP A 553 18.33 25.35 4.64
C ASP A 553 17.71 26.09 5.83
N ASP A 554 18.54 26.79 6.61
CA ASP A 554 18.09 27.54 7.80
C ASP A 554 17.18 28.72 7.42
N ALA A 555 17.42 29.34 6.27
CA ALA A 555 16.62 30.48 5.82
C ALA A 555 15.20 30.00 5.41
N ALA A 556 15.07 28.87 4.72
CA ALA A 556 13.79 28.26 4.39
C ALA A 556 13.04 27.78 5.64
N TYR A 557 13.76 27.17 6.59
CA TYR A 557 13.18 26.78 7.87
C TYR A 557 12.62 27.98 8.64
N GLU A 558 13.40 29.09 8.71
CA GLU A 558 12.98 30.29 9.38
C GLU A 558 11.79 30.97 8.69
N ARG A 559 11.73 30.99 7.36
CA ARG A 559 10.55 31.45 6.60
C ARG A 559 9.29 30.69 6.97
N ILE A 560 9.37 29.36 7.08
CA ILE A 560 8.23 28.52 7.50
C ILE A 560 7.79 28.91 8.90
N ARG A 561 8.72 29.02 9.84
CA ARG A 561 8.45 29.39 11.23
C ARG A 561 7.81 30.79 11.36
N GLN A 562 8.40 31.80 10.71
CA GLN A 562 7.85 33.15 10.72
C GLN A 562 6.50 33.25 10.01
N GLY A 563 6.34 32.57 8.89
CA GLY A 563 5.05 32.46 8.20
C GLY A 563 3.96 31.87 9.09
N MET A 564 4.27 30.81 9.84
CA MET A 564 3.35 30.18 10.79
C MET A 564 2.92 31.15 11.90
N LEU A 565 3.90 31.88 12.50
CA LEU A 565 3.63 32.85 13.55
C LEU A 565 2.80 34.03 13.04
N ALA A 566 3.14 34.57 11.86
CA ALA A 566 2.49 35.73 11.27
C ALA A 566 1.03 35.47 10.87
N ARG A 567 0.74 34.30 10.28
CA ARG A 567 -0.63 33.95 9.86
C ARG A 567 -1.56 33.63 11.01
N LEU A 568 -1.06 32.98 12.07
CA LEU A 568 -1.89 32.59 13.22
C LEU A 568 -2.09 33.75 14.22
N GLU A 569 -1.22 34.73 14.24
CA GLU A 569 -1.32 35.85 15.19
C GLU A 569 -2.63 36.63 15.06
N PRO A 570 -3.03 37.21 13.89
CA PRO A 570 -4.26 37.93 13.75
C PRO A 570 -5.51 37.02 13.90
N VAL A 571 -5.46 35.79 13.39
CA VAL A 571 -6.58 34.86 13.45
C VAL A 571 -6.88 34.44 14.89
N MET A 572 -5.84 34.06 15.65
CA MET A 572 -5.99 33.74 17.08
C MET A 572 -6.44 34.99 17.89
N GLY A 573 -6.01 36.19 17.45
CA GLY A 573 -6.50 37.42 18.02
C GLY A 573 -8.01 37.61 17.82
N ALA A 574 -8.49 37.45 16.62
CA ALA A 574 -9.92 37.56 16.32
C ALA A 574 -10.75 36.50 17.07
N ILE A 575 -10.26 35.26 17.15
CA ILE A 575 -10.92 34.19 17.91
C ILE A 575 -11.05 34.55 19.37
N VAL A 576 -9.92 34.94 20.02
CA VAL A 576 -9.89 35.27 21.45
C VAL A 576 -10.72 36.51 21.75
N ALA A 577 -10.79 37.47 20.83
CA ALA A 577 -11.66 38.66 20.94
C ALA A 577 -13.16 38.38 20.76
N GLY A 578 -13.52 37.10 20.44
CA GLY A 578 -14.91 36.71 20.23
C GLY A 578 -15.51 37.22 18.92
N ALA A 579 -14.69 37.40 17.86
CA ALA A 579 -15.15 37.74 16.54
C ALA A 579 -16.12 36.71 15.97
N SER A 580 -17.00 37.09 15.04
CA SER A 580 -17.92 36.15 14.42
C SER A 580 -17.19 35.07 13.60
N GLU A 581 -17.83 33.94 13.40
CA GLU A 581 -17.29 32.84 12.61
C GLU A 581 -16.92 33.33 11.19
N ASP A 582 -17.79 34.10 10.58
CA ASP A 582 -17.58 34.65 9.24
C ASP A 582 -16.37 35.59 9.16
N ASP A 583 -16.18 36.44 10.15
CA ASP A 583 -15.05 37.36 10.23
C ASP A 583 -13.72 36.63 10.42
N VAL A 584 -13.69 35.60 11.25
CA VAL A 584 -12.49 34.78 11.46
C VAL A 584 -12.12 34.03 10.18
N TYR A 585 -13.08 33.41 9.49
CA TYR A 585 -12.78 32.73 8.22
C TYR A 585 -12.48 33.71 7.08
N ALA A 586 -13.07 34.89 7.05
CA ALA A 586 -12.69 35.96 6.11
C ALA A 586 -11.23 36.35 6.30
N LEU A 587 -10.83 36.61 7.55
CA LEU A 587 -9.44 36.90 7.91
C LEU A 587 -8.49 35.75 7.57
N TRP A 588 -8.89 34.49 7.85
CA TRP A 588 -8.11 33.32 7.48
C TRP A 588 -7.85 33.21 5.97
N ARG A 589 -8.86 33.52 5.15
CA ARG A 589 -8.69 33.59 3.69
C ARG A 589 -7.78 34.73 3.25
N GLU A 590 -7.92 35.91 3.86
CA GLU A 590 -7.14 37.10 3.52
C GLU A 590 -5.64 36.90 3.79
N VAL A 591 -5.28 36.45 4.98
CA VAL A 591 -3.86 36.29 5.37
C VAL A 591 -3.14 35.20 4.60
N ASN A 592 -3.86 34.25 3.96
CA ASN A 592 -3.28 33.16 3.20
C ASN A 592 -3.47 33.28 1.68
N ALA A 593 -4.10 34.37 1.18
CA ALA A 593 -4.45 34.50 -0.26
C ALA A 593 -3.23 34.38 -1.18
N ALA A 594 -2.12 34.98 -0.83
CA ALA A 594 -0.89 34.91 -1.61
C ALA A 594 -0.27 33.52 -1.64
N ASP A 595 -0.30 32.80 -0.51
CA ASP A 595 0.22 31.44 -0.40
C ASP A 595 -0.65 30.44 -1.17
N VAL A 596 -1.98 30.65 -1.18
CA VAL A 596 -2.91 29.84 -2.00
C VAL A 596 -2.62 30.05 -3.49
N ALA A 597 -2.49 31.30 -3.96
CA ALA A 597 -2.17 31.61 -5.36
C ALA A 597 -0.84 30.96 -5.82
N LEU A 598 0.19 31.03 -4.97
CA LEU A 598 1.47 30.37 -5.22
C LEU A 598 1.33 28.83 -5.28
N ALA A 599 0.51 28.26 -4.41
CA ALA A 599 0.27 26.83 -4.37
C ALA A 599 -0.47 26.35 -5.63
N GLU A 600 -1.47 27.10 -6.10
CA GLU A 600 -2.21 26.83 -7.33
C GLU A 600 -1.32 26.91 -8.57
N GLU A 601 -0.44 27.92 -8.65
CA GLU A 601 0.53 28.04 -9.74
C GLU A 601 1.47 26.84 -9.75
N ARG A 602 2.04 26.50 -8.60
CA ARG A 602 2.92 25.32 -8.47
C ARG A 602 2.19 24.01 -8.80
N HIS A 603 0.93 23.89 -8.40
CA HIS A 603 0.12 22.71 -8.74
C HIS A 603 -0.09 22.60 -10.25
N ARG A 604 -0.49 23.66 -10.93
CA ARG A 604 -0.66 23.67 -12.39
C ARG A 604 0.62 23.27 -13.10
N ALA A 605 1.75 23.86 -12.73
CA ALA A 605 3.04 23.50 -13.29
C ALA A 605 3.44 22.03 -13.04
N SER A 606 2.95 21.42 -11.94
CA SER A 606 3.30 20.03 -11.58
C SER A 606 2.48 18.97 -12.31
N VAL A 607 1.36 19.33 -12.94
CA VAL A 607 0.51 18.40 -13.71
C VAL A 607 0.69 18.55 -15.21
N GLU A 608 1.53 19.48 -15.68
CA GLU A 608 1.96 19.55 -17.06
C GLU A 608 2.74 18.26 -17.40
N VAL A 609 2.28 17.56 -18.43
CA VAL A 609 2.97 16.37 -18.95
C VAL A 609 4.14 16.88 -19.78
N PRO A 610 5.39 16.60 -19.41
CA PRO A 610 6.52 16.98 -20.23
C PRO A 610 6.48 16.24 -21.58
N GLU A 611 6.86 16.92 -22.64
CA GLU A 611 7.02 16.27 -23.95
C GLU A 611 8.24 15.35 -23.94
N PRO A 612 8.25 14.25 -24.74
CA PRO A 612 9.43 13.42 -24.95
C PRO A 612 10.63 14.25 -25.41
N SER A 613 11.84 13.84 -25.06
CA SER A 613 13.08 14.52 -25.47
C SER A 613 13.38 14.39 -26.96
N PHE A 614 12.62 13.59 -27.69
CA PHE A 614 12.70 13.35 -29.14
C PHE A 614 11.32 13.47 -29.80
N ASP A 615 11.30 13.62 -31.13
CA ASP A 615 10.06 13.63 -31.90
C ASP A 615 9.49 12.21 -32.01
N LEU A 616 8.52 11.90 -31.10
CA LEU A 616 7.89 10.60 -31.02
C LEU A 616 7.18 10.21 -32.32
N ASP A 617 6.48 11.14 -32.95
CA ASP A 617 5.71 10.87 -34.18
C ASP A 617 6.67 10.59 -35.36
N ALA A 618 7.75 11.37 -35.46
CA ALA A 618 8.80 11.11 -36.47
C ALA A 618 9.49 9.76 -36.22
N ALA A 619 9.79 9.40 -34.98
CA ALA A 619 10.37 8.10 -34.63
C ALA A 619 9.48 6.93 -35.02
N VAL A 620 8.17 7.00 -34.67
CA VAL A 620 7.17 5.98 -35.04
C VAL A 620 7.05 5.85 -36.55
N GLN A 621 6.99 6.96 -37.29
CA GLN A 621 6.94 6.94 -38.77
C GLN A 621 8.21 6.35 -39.39
N ALA A 622 9.38 6.69 -38.84
CA ALA A 622 10.65 6.13 -39.31
C ALA A 622 10.69 4.60 -39.11
N LEU A 623 10.24 4.12 -37.97
CA LEU A 623 10.15 2.68 -37.66
C LEU A 623 9.16 1.97 -38.58
N ARG A 624 7.97 2.53 -38.79
CA ARG A 624 6.98 1.98 -39.74
C ARG A 624 7.50 1.91 -41.17
N GLY A 625 8.31 2.89 -41.60
CA GLY A 625 8.93 2.90 -42.92
C GLY A 625 10.07 1.90 -43.10
N ARG A 626 10.61 1.34 -42.01
CA ARG A 626 11.75 0.39 -42.03
C ARG A 626 11.35 -1.05 -41.73
N THR A 627 10.10 -1.29 -41.36
CA THR A 627 9.67 -2.66 -40.98
C THR A 627 9.75 -3.61 -42.17
N VAL A 628 10.20 -4.82 -41.93
CA VAL A 628 10.38 -5.88 -42.94
C VAL A 628 9.54 -7.10 -42.52
N PRO A 629 8.36 -7.33 -43.15
CA PRO A 629 7.59 -8.55 -42.96
C PRO A 629 8.20 -9.73 -43.70
N THR A 630 8.13 -10.93 -43.12
CA THR A 630 8.63 -12.16 -43.76
C THR A 630 7.54 -12.94 -44.50
N VAL A 631 6.27 -12.62 -44.29
CA VAL A 631 5.08 -13.28 -44.91
C VAL A 631 4.03 -12.27 -45.34
N PRO A 632 3.23 -12.60 -46.39
CA PRO A 632 2.14 -11.74 -46.86
C PRO A 632 1.04 -11.52 -45.82
N ASP A 633 0.35 -10.36 -45.92
CA ASP A 633 -0.70 -9.96 -44.99
C ASP A 633 -1.85 -10.94 -44.88
N ALA A 634 -2.19 -11.63 -45.99
CA ALA A 634 -3.29 -12.61 -46.00
C ALA A 634 -3.04 -13.85 -45.14
N GLU A 635 -1.81 -14.17 -44.80
CA GLU A 635 -1.45 -15.33 -43.96
C GLU A 635 -1.37 -14.94 -42.46
N ARG A 636 -1.56 -13.67 -42.13
CA ARG A 636 -1.39 -13.12 -40.77
C ARG A 636 -2.70 -12.82 -40.06
N SER A 637 -3.84 -12.79 -40.79
CA SER A 637 -5.13 -12.34 -40.28
C SER A 637 -5.67 -13.16 -39.10
N ASP A 638 -5.34 -14.47 -39.05
CA ASP A 638 -5.82 -15.40 -38.01
C ASP A 638 -4.71 -15.81 -37.03
N ALA A 639 -3.55 -15.14 -37.07
CA ALA A 639 -2.39 -15.47 -36.24
C ALA A 639 -2.45 -14.78 -34.88
N THR A 640 -2.03 -15.49 -33.84
CA THR A 640 -1.82 -14.87 -32.51
C THR A 640 -0.65 -13.87 -32.59
N THR A 641 -0.93 -12.60 -32.33
CA THR A 641 0.05 -11.52 -32.39
C THR A 641 0.86 -11.43 -31.10
N VAL A 642 2.17 -11.55 -31.23
CA VAL A 642 3.14 -11.45 -30.13
C VAL A 642 4.13 -10.32 -30.43
N ALA A 643 4.55 -9.54 -29.45
CA ALA A 643 5.62 -8.55 -29.55
C ALA A 643 6.72 -8.81 -28.53
N VAL A 644 7.96 -8.62 -28.96
CA VAL A 644 9.17 -8.82 -28.15
C VAL A 644 10.15 -7.69 -28.39
N SER A 645 10.64 -7.04 -27.32
CA SER A 645 11.67 -6.01 -27.39
C SER A 645 13.03 -6.62 -27.06
N VAL A 646 14.02 -6.41 -27.94
CA VAL A 646 15.36 -7.04 -27.88
C VAL A 646 16.45 -5.99 -28.03
N VAL A 647 17.48 -6.06 -27.22
CA VAL A 647 18.65 -5.16 -27.31
C VAL A 647 19.97 -5.94 -27.28
N GLY A 648 20.92 -5.51 -28.08
CA GLY A 648 22.25 -6.11 -28.10
C GLY A 648 22.28 -7.57 -28.59
N ASP A 649 22.98 -8.42 -27.88
CA ASP A 649 23.24 -9.82 -28.25
C ASP A 649 22.20 -10.85 -27.76
N GLU A 650 21.00 -10.41 -27.44
CA GLU A 650 19.96 -11.30 -26.92
C GLU A 650 19.30 -12.25 -27.94
N VAL A 651 19.89 -12.35 -29.14
CA VAL A 651 19.42 -13.27 -30.21
C VAL A 651 19.25 -14.70 -29.71
N GLY A 652 20.14 -15.16 -28.83
CA GLY A 652 20.04 -16.51 -28.25
C GLY A 652 18.81 -16.68 -27.38
N ARG A 653 18.43 -15.68 -26.60
CA ARG A 653 17.20 -15.71 -25.78
C ARG A 653 15.96 -15.63 -26.66
N LEU A 654 15.95 -14.72 -27.63
CA LEU A 654 14.87 -14.64 -28.60
C LEU A 654 14.67 -15.98 -29.33
N ALA A 655 15.72 -16.67 -29.72
CA ALA A 655 15.61 -17.99 -30.33
C ALA A 655 15.02 -19.04 -29.39
N VAL A 656 15.36 -19.02 -28.10
CA VAL A 656 14.76 -19.89 -27.07
C VAL A 656 13.28 -19.59 -26.87
N LEU A 657 12.93 -18.31 -26.82
CA LEU A 657 11.53 -17.88 -26.73
C LEU A 657 10.74 -18.33 -27.95
N LEU A 658 11.24 -18.09 -29.18
CA LEU A 658 10.58 -18.54 -30.42
C LEU A 658 10.40 -20.06 -30.46
N GLU A 659 11.43 -20.83 -30.07
CA GLU A 659 11.33 -22.29 -29.99
C GLU A 659 10.27 -22.73 -29.00
N SER A 660 10.20 -22.08 -27.86
CA SER A 660 9.18 -22.41 -26.85
C SER A 660 7.76 -22.03 -27.30
N LEU A 661 7.59 -20.93 -28.00
CA LEU A 661 6.34 -20.52 -28.65
C LEU A 661 5.88 -21.58 -29.68
N VAL A 662 6.75 -21.93 -30.63
CA VAL A 662 6.45 -22.91 -31.67
C VAL A 662 6.12 -24.29 -31.07
N ALA A 663 6.82 -24.68 -30.02
CA ALA A 663 6.60 -25.98 -29.37
C ALA A 663 5.23 -26.15 -28.69
N HIS A 664 4.56 -25.03 -28.39
CA HIS A 664 3.32 -25.03 -27.61
C HIS A 664 2.16 -24.27 -28.29
N ALA A 665 2.38 -23.69 -29.47
CA ALA A 665 1.35 -22.99 -30.22
C ALA A 665 0.28 -23.95 -30.76
N GLY A 666 -0.99 -23.62 -30.48
CA GLY A 666 -2.14 -24.30 -31.05
C GLY A 666 -2.58 -23.78 -32.42
N GLY A 667 -2.00 -22.67 -32.88
CA GLY A 667 -2.35 -22.00 -34.13
C GLY A 667 -1.18 -21.17 -34.69
N PRO A 668 -1.42 -20.43 -35.78
CA PRO A 668 -0.38 -19.61 -36.41
C PRO A 668 0.08 -18.46 -35.51
N LEU A 669 1.36 -18.10 -35.58
CA LEU A 669 1.99 -17.04 -34.80
C LEU A 669 2.46 -15.91 -35.71
N HIS A 670 2.21 -14.67 -35.31
CA HIS A 670 2.80 -13.47 -35.88
C HIS A 670 3.62 -12.75 -34.80
N VAL A 671 4.95 -12.79 -34.92
CA VAL A 671 5.85 -12.25 -33.89
C VAL A 671 6.53 -10.98 -34.39
N HIS A 672 6.27 -9.88 -33.74
CA HIS A 672 6.90 -8.58 -33.96
C HIS A 672 8.12 -8.46 -33.05
N VAL A 673 9.30 -8.29 -33.68
CA VAL A 673 10.57 -8.12 -32.98
C VAL A 673 11.03 -6.68 -33.13
N VAL A 674 10.92 -5.89 -32.07
CA VAL A 674 11.45 -4.53 -31.99
C VAL A 674 12.86 -4.62 -31.44
N SER A 675 13.87 -4.24 -32.22
CA SER A 675 15.26 -4.50 -31.83
C SER A 675 16.23 -3.38 -32.12
N GLU A 676 17.27 -3.31 -31.27
CA GLU A 676 18.45 -2.48 -31.48
C GLU A 676 19.72 -3.31 -31.45
N SER A 677 20.64 -3.04 -32.40
CA SER A 677 21.99 -3.62 -32.40
C SER A 677 22.04 -5.14 -32.49
N LEU A 678 21.14 -5.74 -33.29
CA LEU A 678 21.27 -7.17 -33.60
C LEU A 678 22.56 -7.43 -34.38
N PRO A 679 23.33 -8.48 -34.05
CA PRO A 679 24.51 -8.86 -34.82
C PRO A 679 24.18 -9.12 -36.30
N SER A 680 25.07 -8.71 -37.20
CA SER A 680 24.86 -8.86 -38.65
C SER A 680 24.49 -10.28 -39.04
N GLY A 681 23.47 -10.43 -39.90
CA GLY A 681 22.96 -11.72 -40.38
C GLY A 681 22.16 -12.54 -39.33
N SER A 682 22.00 -12.01 -38.11
CA SER A 682 21.22 -12.72 -37.10
C SER A 682 19.74 -12.78 -37.42
N TRP A 683 19.20 -11.72 -38.03
CA TRP A 683 17.79 -11.70 -38.44
C TRP A 683 17.51 -12.76 -39.51
N ASP A 684 18.34 -12.83 -40.56
CA ASP A 684 18.15 -13.81 -41.62
C ASP A 684 18.28 -15.24 -41.12
N ARG A 685 19.18 -15.51 -40.18
CA ARG A 685 19.31 -16.81 -39.52
C ARG A 685 18.07 -17.16 -38.67
N LEU A 686 17.47 -16.18 -37.95
CA LEU A 686 16.22 -16.40 -37.19
C LEU A 686 15.09 -16.74 -38.18
N VAL A 687 14.91 -15.98 -39.25
CA VAL A 687 13.87 -16.23 -40.26
C VAL A 687 14.04 -17.64 -40.85
N ALA A 688 15.26 -18.03 -41.22
CA ALA A 688 15.53 -19.36 -41.75
C ALA A 688 15.37 -20.47 -40.74
N ALA A 689 15.58 -20.21 -39.44
CA ALA A 689 15.44 -21.19 -38.36
C ALA A 689 13.97 -21.42 -37.97
N PHE A 690 13.11 -20.41 -38.16
CA PHE A 690 11.69 -20.44 -37.75
C PHE A 690 10.73 -20.15 -38.90
N PRO A 691 10.75 -20.98 -39.99
CA PRO A 691 9.92 -20.73 -41.19
C PRO A 691 8.39 -20.86 -40.88
N ASP A 692 8.04 -21.50 -39.79
CA ASP A 692 6.65 -21.73 -39.37
C ASP A 692 6.05 -20.52 -38.61
N VAL A 693 6.82 -19.45 -38.41
CA VAL A 693 6.43 -18.24 -37.70
C VAL A 693 6.45 -17.04 -38.63
N ALA A 694 5.37 -16.28 -38.69
CA ALA A 694 5.40 -14.99 -39.35
C ALA A 694 6.22 -14.01 -38.50
N LEU A 695 7.44 -13.69 -38.93
CA LEU A 695 8.32 -12.75 -38.23
C LEU A 695 8.23 -11.36 -38.89
N GLN A 696 8.15 -10.32 -38.08
CA GLN A 696 8.20 -8.93 -38.53
C GLN A 696 9.23 -8.15 -37.72
N HIS A 697 10.22 -7.62 -38.39
CA HIS A 697 11.31 -6.87 -37.78
C HIS A 697 11.07 -5.37 -37.78
N TRP A 698 11.35 -4.74 -36.63
CA TRP A 698 11.28 -3.31 -36.40
C TRP A 698 12.64 -2.82 -35.91
N PRO A 699 13.62 -2.57 -36.82
CA PRO A 699 14.96 -2.12 -36.43
C PRO A 699 14.94 -0.68 -35.94
N THR A 700 15.41 -0.45 -34.72
CA THR A 700 15.48 0.87 -34.08
C THR A 700 16.85 1.55 -34.25
N ASP A 701 17.80 0.86 -34.88
CA ASP A 701 19.15 1.40 -35.15
C ASP A 701 19.11 2.73 -35.90
N GLY A 702 19.76 3.77 -35.32
CA GLY A 702 19.81 5.11 -35.90
C GLY A 702 18.47 5.88 -35.87
N VAL A 703 17.46 5.39 -35.15
CA VAL A 703 16.28 6.18 -34.80
C VAL A 703 16.53 6.83 -33.45
N ASP A 704 16.24 8.13 -33.34
CA ASP A 704 16.30 8.81 -32.06
C ASP A 704 15.11 8.37 -31.18
N LEU A 705 15.41 7.75 -30.03
CA LEU A 705 14.46 7.30 -29.05
C LEU A 705 14.76 7.88 -27.65
N GLY A 706 15.43 9.02 -27.59
CA GLY A 706 15.77 9.73 -26.38
C GLY A 706 16.87 9.05 -25.53
N THR A 707 16.84 9.33 -24.22
CA THR A 707 17.90 8.93 -23.27
C THR A 707 17.53 7.78 -22.35
N ALA A 708 16.28 7.34 -22.35
CA ALA A 708 15.80 6.22 -21.53
C ALA A 708 16.34 4.87 -22.01
N ASP A 709 16.16 3.82 -21.23
CA ASP A 709 16.52 2.47 -21.64
C ASP A 709 15.79 2.09 -22.94
N ARG A 710 16.52 1.58 -23.91
CA ARG A 710 16.00 1.30 -25.25
C ARG A 710 14.89 0.27 -25.25
N ARG A 711 15.01 -0.78 -24.45
CA ARG A 711 13.98 -1.82 -24.34
C ARG A 711 12.69 -1.25 -23.80
N ASP A 712 12.78 -0.40 -22.78
CA ASP A 712 11.62 0.19 -22.15
C ASP A 712 10.87 1.11 -23.11
N VAL A 713 11.59 1.95 -23.87
CA VAL A 713 10.98 2.79 -24.92
C VAL A 713 10.36 1.92 -26.01
N GLN A 714 11.08 0.90 -26.52
CA GLN A 714 10.57 -0.03 -27.53
C GLN A 714 9.27 -0.69 -27.07
N THR A 715 9.19 -1.12 -25.80
CA THR A 715 8.00 -1.77 -25.23
C THR A 715 6.80 -0.81 -25.19
N LEU A 716 6.99 0.47 -24.83
CA LEU A 716 5.91 1.46 -24.87
C LEU A 716 5.47 1.81 -26.28
N LEU A 717 6.38 1.73 -27.27
CA LEU A 717 6.06 2.01 -28.67
C LEU A 717 5.29 0.89 -29.37
N VAL A 718 5.18 -0.30 -28.81
CA VAL A 718 4.48 -1.44 -29.42
C VAL A 718 3.06 -1.05 -29.86
N ALA A 719 2.30 -0.33 -29.02
CA ALA A 719 0.96 0.11 -29.37
C ALA A 719 0.93 1.11 -30.53
N GLU A 720 1.95 1.94 -30.65
CA GLU A 720 2.08 2.89 -31.76
C GLU A 720 2.54 2.21 -33.06
N LEU A 721 3.35 1.17 -32.98
CA LEU A 721 3.86 0.45 -34.15
C LEU A 721 2.80 -0.44 -34.81
N LEU A 722 1.79 -0.90 -34.06
CA LEU A 722 0.79 -1.89 -34.47
C LEU A 722 -0.62 -1.28 -34.58
N PRO A 723 -0.88 -0.27 -35.44
CA PRO A 723 -2.17 0.43 -35.47
C PRO A 723 -3.35 -0.44 -35.89
N ASP A 724 -3.10 -1.51 -36.66
CA ASP A 724 -4.12 -2.37 -37.23
C ASP A 724 -4.37 -3.63 -36.37
N VAL A 725 -3.67 -3.75 -35.24
CA VAL A 725 -3.79 -4.85 -34.27
C VAL A 725 -4.66 -4.39 -33.13
N GLU A 726 -5.72 -5.12 -32.81
CA GLU A 726 -6.57 -4.85 -31.65
C GLU A 726 -5.87 -5.22 -30.35
N ARG A 727 -5.23 -6.41 -30.33
CA ARG A 727 -4.64 -6.99 -29.15
C ARG A 727 -3.28 -7.63 -29.43
N VAL A 728 -2.32 -7.44 -28.54
CA VAL A 728 -0.98 -8.00 -28.64
C VAL A 728 -0.52 -8.60 -27.32
N VAL A 729 0.08 -9.79 -27.38
CA VAL A 729 0.79 -10.42 -26.27
C VAL A 729 2.23 -9.93 -26.25
N VAL A 730 2.64 -9.21 -25.22
CA VAL A 730 4.03 -8.75 -25.06
C VAL A 730 4.77 -9.70 -24.13
N LEU A 731 5.91 -10.20 -24.59
CA LEU A 731 6.73 -11.14 -23.85
C LEU A 731 8.14 -10.58 -23.67
N ASP A 732 8.67 -10.69 -22.43
CA ASP A 732 10.10 -10.44 -22.20
C ASP A 732 10.92 -11.60 -22.80
N PRO A 733 12.05 -11.33 -23.49
CA PRO A 733 12.88 -12.37 -24.09
C PRO A 733 13.45 -13.40 -23.08
N SER A 734 13.41 -13.12 -21.78
CA SER A 734 13.77 -14.07 -20.72
C SER A 734 12.63 -15.03 -20.32
N VAL A 735 11.43 -14.88 -20.87
CA VAL A 735 10.30 -15.76 -20.58
C VAL A 735 10.39 -17.04 -21.41
N LEU A 736 10.16 -18.19 -20.77
CA LEU A 736 9.98 -19.47 -21.43
C LEU A 736 8.49 -19.80 -21.46
N VAL A 737 7.94 -20.04 -22.65
CA VAL A 737 6.53 -20.40 -22.85
C VAL A 737 6.37 -21.92 -22.81
N LEU A 738 5.39 -22.41 -22.08
CA LEU A 738 5.06 -23.83 -21.87
C LEU A 738 3.57 -24.13 -22.11
N GLY A 739 2.78 -23.12 -22.46
CA GLY A 739 1.36 -23.22 -22.81
C GLY A 739 1.05 -22.52 -24.14
N ASP A 740 -0.16 -22.65 -24.63
CA ASP A 740 -0.58 -21.99 -25.86
C ASP A 740 -0.84 -20.50 -25.63
N VAL A 741 -0.07 -19.62 -26.28
CA VAL A 741 -0.23 -18.17 -26.16
C VAL A 741 -1.54 -17.63 -26.75
N ALA A 742 -2.25 -18.42 -27.55
CA ALA A 742 -3.59 -18.08 -28.01
C ALA A 742 -4.58 -17.91 -26.82
N GLU A 743 -4.35 -18.62 -25.73
CA GLU A 743 -5.13 -18.43 -24.49
C GLU A 743 -4.94 -17.04 -23.91
N LEU A 744 -3.73 -16.46 -23.99
CA LEU A 744 -3.47 -15.07 -23.56
C LEU A 744 -4.18 -14.07 -24.47
N ALA A 745 -4.10 -14.27 -25.78
CA ALA A 745 -4.77 -13.39 -26.74
C ALA A 745 -6.31 -13.43 -26.58
N ALA A 746 -6.85 -14.54 -26.08
CA ALA A 746 -8.29 -14.72 -25.84
C ALA A 746 -8.75 -14.21 -24.45
N VAL A 747 -7.87 -13.75 -23.59
CA VAL A 747 -8.24 -13.24 -22.25
C VAL A 747 -9.22 -12.08 -22.37
N ASP A 748 -10.32 -12.12 -21.63
CA ASP A 748 -11.22 -10.97 -21.52
C ASP A 748 -10.56 -9.84 -20.71
N LEU A 749 -10.30 -8.74 -21.38
CA LEU A 749 -9.73 -7.54 -20.73
C LEU A 749 -10.74 -6.74 -19.89
N GLN A 750 -12.03 -7.10 -19.93
CA GLN A 750 -13.08 -6.44 -19.14
C GLN A 750 -13.08 -4.90 -19.30
N GLY A 751 -12.73 -4.42 -20.49
CA GLY A 751 -12.60 -2.99 -20.80
C GLY A 751 -11.34 -2.32 -20.21
N HIS A 752 -10.40 -3.07 -19.62
CA HIS A 752 -9.12 -2.56 -19.16
C HIS A 752 -8.10 -2.43 -20.29
N ALA A 753 -7.11 -1.55 -20.11
CA ALA A 753 -6.05 -1.31 -21.11
C ALA A 753 -5.07 -2.48 -21.24
N LEU A 754 -4.97 -3.33 -20.22
CA LEU A 754 -4.11 -4.51 -20.27
C LEU A 754 -4.56 -5.59 -19.28
N ALA A 755 -4.08 -6.81 -19.53
CA ALA A 755 -4.04 -7.88 -18.55
C ALA A 755 -2.59 -8.20 -18.17
N ALA A 756 -2.36 -8.42 -16.90
CA ALA A 756 -1.08 -8.82 -16.34
C ALA A 756 -1.30 -9.66 -15.09
N ARG A 757 -0.31 -10.44 -14.73
CA ARG A 757 -0.28 -11.11 -13.45
C ARG A 757 0.15 -10.14 -12.36
N THR A 758 -0.38 -10.29 -11.16
CA THR A 758 0.14 -9.57 -10.00
C THR A 758 1.52 -10.09 -9.59
N ALA A 759 2.42 -9.19 -9.22
CA ALA A 759 3.75 -9.53 -8.74
C ALA A 759 3.67 -10.39 -7.47
N PRO A 760 4.33 -11.56 -7.44
CA PRO A 760 4.19 -12.53 -6.35
C PRO A 760 4.95 -12.15 -5.08
N HIS A 761 5.85 -11.19 -5.15
CA HIS A 761 6.71 -10.82 -4.02
C HIS A 761 6.08 -9.72 -3.17
N PRO A 762 5.91 -9.91 -1.83
CA PRO A 762 5.24 -8.93 -0.97
C PRO A 762 5.85 -7.52 -1.00
N ASP A 763 7.18 -7.42 -1.01
CA ASP A 763 7.88 -6.12 -1.03
C ASP A 763 7.83 -5.42 -2.42
N ALA A 764 7.36 -6.12 -3.43
CA ALA A 764 7.18 -5.64 -4.80
C ALA A 764 5.71 -5.70 -5.25
N ALA A 765 4.85 -6.20 -4.39
CA ALA A 765 3.47 -6.51 -4.75
C ALA A 765 2.54 -5.28 -4.70
N SER A 766 3.01 -4.11 -4.28
CA SER A 766 2.24 -2.87 -4.34
C SER A 766 2.90 -1.83 -5.24
N GLY A 767 2.08 -1.00 -5.89
CA GLY A 767 2.56 0.13 -6.69
C GLY A 767 3.42 1.09 -5.87
N PHE A 768 3.09 1.27 -4.59
CA PHE A 768 3.89 2.05 -3.66
C PHE A 768 5.28 1.44 -3.42
N ALA A 769 5.38 0.15 -3.12
CA ALA A 769 6.66 -0.52 -2.95
C ALA A 769 7.52 -0.46 -4.23
N ARG A 770 6.89 -0.54 -5.40
CA ARG A 770 7.54 -0.38 -6.70
C ARG A 770 8.08 1.05 -6.90
N ALA A 771 7.27 2.07 -6.63
CA ALA A 771 7.69 3.47 -6.67
C ALA A 771 8.84 3.77 -5.69
N ILE A 772 8.79 3.22 -4.48
CA ILE A 772 9.88 3.35 -3.49
C ILE A 772 11.19 2.72 -4.00
N ARG A 773 11.14 1.53 -4.60
CA ARG A 773 12.34 0.90 -5.16
C ARG A 773 12.93 1.71 -6.32
N ALA A 774 12.08 2.21 -7.20
CA ALA A 774 12.50 3.11 -8.26
C ALA A 774 13.12 4.37 -7.67
N SER A 775 12.49 4.99 -6.67
CA SER A 775 12.96 6.21 -6.02
C SER A 775 14.32 6.06 -5.33
N SER A 776 14.65 4.88 -4.82
CA SER A 776 15.97 4.62 -4.20
C SER A 776 17.14 4.72 -5.18
N ARG A 777 16.87 4.70 -6.47
CA ARG A 777 17.87 4.84 -7.55
C ARG A 777 17.96 6.25 -8.11
N MET A 778 17.10 7.17 -7.66
CA MET A 778 17.04 8.52 -8.19
C MET A 778 18.16 9.41 -7.68
N ALA A 779 18.55 10.39 -8.51
CA ALA A 779 19.66 11.29 -8.21
C ALA A 779 19.37 12.24 -7.03
N THR A 780 18.10 12.53 -6.73
CA THR A 780 17.71 13.43 -5.65
C THR A 780 16.45 12.95 -4.92
N ASP A 781 16.38 13.25 -3.62
CA ASP A 781 15.18 12.99 -2.79
C ASP A 781 13.95 13.75 -3.31
N GLY A 782 14.15 14.88 -4.00
CA GLY A 782 13.07 15.66 -4.60
C GLY A 782 12.37 14.90 -5.72
N LEU A 783 13.12 14.32 -6.67
CA LEU A 783 12.57 13.48 -7.74
C LEU A 783 11.87 12.23 -7.18
N ALA A 784 12.46 11.63 -6.16
CA ALA A 784 11.86 10.48 -5.49
C ALA A 784 10.48 10.80 -4.91
N ARG A 785 10.33 11.90 -4.20
CA ARG A 785 9.05 12.37 -3.65
C ARG A 785 8.06 12.79 -4.75
N GLU A 786 8.55 13.42 -5.81
CA GLU A 786 7.73 13.80 -6.96
C GLU A 786 7.10 12.57 -7.62
N LEU A 787 7.88 11.50 -7.88
CA LEU A 787 7.35 10.26 -8.43
C LEU A 787 6.28 9.64 -7.54
N VAL A 788 6.54 9.50 -6.24
CA VAL A 788 5.57 8.92 -5.29
C VAL A 788 4.28 9.74 -5.27
N ARG A 789 4.39 11.07 -5.28
CA ARG A 789 3.24 11.98 -5.34
C ARG A 789 2.42 11.81 -6.62
N LEU A 790 3.08 11.73 -7.77
CA LEU A 790 2.40 11.57 -9.07
C LEU A 790 1.72 10.20 -9.16
N THR A 791 2.33 9.15 -8.64
CA THR A 791 1.72 7.82 -8.54
C THR A 791 0.47 7.84 -7.66
N HIS A 792 0.55 8.51 -6.51
CA HIS A 792 -0.55 8.71 -5.57
C HIS A 792 -1.73 9.48 -6.13
N ALA A 793 -1.47 10.52 -6.93
CA ALA A 793 -2.53 11.33 -7.52
C ALA A 793 -3.35 10.55 -8.57
N ARG A 794 -2.83 9.43 -9.06
CA ARG A 794 -3.51 8.61 -10.07
C ARG A 794 -4.34 7.49 -9.48
N HIS A 795 -3.88 6.85 -8.41
CA HIS A 795 -4.45 5.62 -7.85
C HIS A 795 -4.35 5.59 -6.33
N ASP A 796 -5.16 4.74 -5.73
CA ASP A 796 -5.03 4.39 -4.33
C ASP A 796 -3.64 3.81 -4.03
N PHE A 797 -3.16 4.09 -2.85
CA PHE A 797 -1.79 3.92 -2.39
C PHE A 797 -1.27 2.48 -2.42
N ASP A 798 -2.14 1.51 -2.19
CA ASP A 798 -1.77 0.11 -2.00
C ASP A 798 -2.36 -0.81 -3.08
N TYR A 799 -2.41 -0.37 -4.32
CA TYR A 799 -2.81 -1.27 -5.38
C TYR A 799 -1.74 -2.35 -5.64
N PRO A 800 -2.14 -3.58 -5.99
CA PRO A 800 -1.18 -4.64 -6.28
C PRO A 800 -0.39 -4.35 -7.55
N ALA A 801 0.95 -4.38 -7.48
CA ALA A 801 1.81 -4.14 -8.64
C ALA A 801 1.68 -5.28 -9.67
N LEU A 802 1.79 -4.93 -10.95
CA LEU A 802 1.82 -5.91 -12.03
C LEU A 802 3.19 -6.57 -12.19
N GLN A 803 3.21 -7.73 -12.81
CA GLN A 803 4.41 -8.45 -13.25
C GLN A 803 4.52 -8.36 -14.78
N ASP A 804 5.57 -7.72 -15.26
CA ASP A 804 5.72 -7.21 -16.63
C ASP A 804 6.30 -8.20 -17.67
N GLY A 805 6.74 -9.39 -17.27
CA GLY A 805 7.33 -10.35 -18.19
C GLY A 805 6.34 -10.95 -19.20
N VAL A 806 5.04 -10.92 -18.90
CA VAL A 806 3.95 -11.36 -19.81
C VAL A 806 2.80 -10.37 -19.66
N LEU A 807 2.45 -9.68 -20.74
CA LEU A 807 1.36 -8.70 -20.77
C LEU A 807 0.45 -8.99 -21.96
N VAL A 808 -0.84 -8.72 -21.80
CA VAL A 808 -1.78 -8.65 -22.92
C VAL A 808 -2.28 -7.22 -23.02
N LEU A 809 -2.03 -6.55 -24.13
CA LEU A 809 -2.31 -5.14 -24.31
C LEU A 809 -3.49 -4.92 -25.27
N ASP A 810 -4.39 -4.02 -24.88
CA ASP A 810 -5.36 -3.39 -25.77
C ASP A 810 -4.66 -2.23 -26.49
N VAL A 811 -4.29 -2.46 -27.75
CA VAL A 811 -3.48 -1.51 -28.55
C VAL A 811 -4.23 -0.21 -28.82
N GLU A 812 -5.53 -0.28 -29.12
CA GLU A 812 -6.35 0.90 -29.36
C GLU A 812 -6.50 1.75 -28.11
N ARG A 813 -6.73 1.08 -26.96
CA ARG A 813 -6.89 1.75 -25.67
C ARG A 813 -5.62 2.48 -25.25
N LEU A 814 -4.45 1.84 -25.35
CA LEU A 814 -3.17 2.47 -24.98
C LEU A 814 -2.84 3.68 -25.85
N ARG A 815 -3.15 3.64 -27.14
CA ARG A 815 -3.00 4.80 -28.05
C ARG A 815 -3.98 5.92 -27.68
N ARG A 816 -5.24 5.61 -27.43
CA ARG A 816 -6.25 6.57 -26.99
C ARG A 816 -5.84 7.27 -25.70
N ASP A 817 -5.28 6.51 -24.77
CA ASP A 817 -4.77 7.01 -23.50
C ASP A 817 -3.41 7.71 -23.64
N GLN A 818 -2.82 7.78 -24.87
CA GLN A 818 -1.53 8.40 -25.18
C GLN A 818 -0.37 7.92 -24.30
N VAL A 819 -0.33 6.60 -24.03
CA VAL A 819 0.60 6.03 -23.04
C VAL A 819 2.05 6.29 -23.40
N ALA A 820 2.46 6.10 -24.66
CA ALA A 820 3.83 6.37 -25.08
C ALA A 820 4.20 7.86 -24.87
N ARG A 821 3.35 8.80 -25.32
CA ARG A 821 3.60 10.24 -25.17
C ARG A 821 3.67 10.67 -23.70
N THR A 822 2.81 10.13 -22.86
CA THR A 822 2.75 10.47 -21.44
C THR A 822 3.94 9.89 -20.65
N PHE A 823 4.35 8.66 -20.95
CA PHE A 823 5.26 7.93 -20.07
C PHE A 823 6.69 7.77 -20.58
N VAL A 824 6.98 8.02 -21.85
CA VAL A 824 8.39 8.11 -22.31
C VAL A 824 9.15 9.18 -21.52
N PRO A 825 8.62 10.40 -21.28
CA PRO A 825 9.29 11.37 -20.40
C PRO A 825 9.49 10.90 -18.95
N TRP A 826 8.65 9.99 -18.44
CA TRP A 826 8.83 9.41 -17.11
C TRP A 826 9.98 8.42 -17.07
N LEU A 827 10.15 7.60 -18.14
CA LEU A 827 11.31 6.73 -18.26
C LEU A 827 12.60 7.57 -18.20
N GLU A 828 12.66 8.69 -18.93
CA GLU A 828 13.81 9.59 -18.98
C GLU A 828 14.08 10.31 -17.66
N ARG A 829 13.03 10.89 -17.05
CA ARG A 829 13.15 11.73 -15.86
C ARG A 829 13.41 10.93 -14.59
N TYR A 830 12.74 9.78 -14.44
CA TYR A 830 12.77 8.99 -13.21
C TYR A 830 13.57 7.69 -13.34
N GLY A 831 14.07 7.36 -14.53
CA GLY A 831 14.80 6.11 -14.76
C GLY A 831 13.95 4.87 -14.47
N LEU A 832 12.67 4.94 -14.83
CA LEU A 832 11.71 3.85 -14.67
C LEU A 832 11.81 2.85 -15.80
N GLY A 833 11.36 1.60 -15.59
CA GLY A 833 11.14 0.63 -16.65
C GLY A 833 9.71 0.74 -17.25
N ALA A 834 9.51 0.14 -18.43
CA ALA A 834 8.20 0.11 -19.08
C ALA A 834 7.14 -0.54 -18.17
N GLY A 835 7.48 -1.63 -17.46
CA GLY A 835 6.61 -2.26 -16.49
C GLY A 835 6.20 -1.34 -15.33
N ASP A 836 7.13 -0.47 -14.87
CA ASP A 836 6.84 0.48 -13.79
C ASP A 836 5.81 1.53 -14.24
N VAL A 837 5.97 2.08 -15.46
CA VAL A 837 5.06 3.12 -15.96
C VAL A 837 3.70 2.55 -16.39
N LEU A 838 3.67 1.33 -16.93
CA LEU A 838 2.41 0.64 -17.21
C LEU A 838 1.64 0.33 -15.92
N ASP A 839 2.35 -0.05 -14.86
CA ASP A 839 1.78 -0.24 -13.53
C ASP A 839 1.17 1.06 -12.98
N VAL A 840 1.87 2.19 -13.13
CA VAL A 840 1.35 3.52 -12.78
C VAL A 840 0.17 3.92 -13.67
N HIS A 841 0.18 3.54 -14.96
CA HIS A 841 -0.92 3.85 -15.87
C HIS A 841 -2.21 3.16 -15.46
N VAL A 842 -2.18 1.85 -15.26
CA VAL A 842 -3.39 1.06 -14.99
C VAL A 842 -3.74 0.96 -13.49
N GLY A 843 -2.76 0.97 -12.62
CA GLY A 843 -2.96 0.78 -11.18
C GLY A 843 -3.77 -0.49 -10.87
N PRO A 844 -4.89 -0.36 -10.10
CA PRO A 844 -5.78 -1.49 -9.80
C PRO A 844 -6.66 -1.91 -10.99
N HIS A 845 -6.73 -1.08 -12.06
CA HIS A 845 -7.66 -1.23 -13.18
C HIS A 845 -7.03 -2.03 -14.32
N ARG A 846 -6.81 -3.32 -14.09
CA ARG A 846 -6.31 -4.27 -15.08
C ARG A 846 -7.00 -5.62 -14.94
N ALA A 847 -7.02 -6.41 -16.00
CA ALA A 847 -7.43 -7.80 -15.95
C ALA A 847 -6.31 -8.66 -15.33
N GLU A 848 -6.66 -9.66 -14.52
CA GLU A 848 -5.70 -10.56 -13.89
C GLU A 848 -5.48 -11.79 -14.77
N LEU A 849 -4.22 -12.11 -15.06
CA LEU A 849 -3.86 -13.34 -15.77
C LEU A 849 -3.87 -14.56 -14.84
N ASP A 850 -4.20 -15.73 -15.41
CA ASP A 850 -4.07 -17.02 -14.71
C ASP A 850 -2.66 -17.14 -14.10
N ARG A 851 -2.59 -17.59 -12.84
CA ARG A 851 -1.34 -17.71 -12.07
C ARG A 851 -0.27 -18.60 -12.70
N ARG A 852 -0.63 -19.48 -13.65
CA ARG A 852 0.31 -20.34 -14.38
C ARG A 852 1.11 -19.58 -15.43
N TRP A 853 0.64 -18.39 -15.84
CA TRP A 853 1.40 -17.51 -16.71
C TRP A 853 2.41 -16.68 -15.91
N ASN A 854 3.59 -16.48 -16.45
CA ASN A 854 4.67 -15.66 -15.87
C ASN A 854 5.05 -16.08 -14.43
N GLN A 855 5.14 -17.39 -14.16
CA GLN A 855 5.65 -17.87 -12.87
C GLN A 855 7.13 -17.53 -12.72
N ARG A 856 7.53 -17.10 -11.51
CA ARG A 856 8.93 -16.77 -11.21
C ARG A 856 9.63 -17.92 -10.54
N ASP A 857 10.70 -18.41 -11.19
CA ASP A 857 11.44 -19.61 -10.81
C ASP A 857 11.96 -19.63 -9.36
N LEU A 858 12.30 -18.47 -8.79
CA LEU A 858 12.77 -18.37 -7.40
C LEU A 858 11.73 -17.88 -6.39
N GLN A 859 10.61 -17.40 -6.85
CA GLN A 859 9.63 -16.74 -5.99
C GLN A 859 8.38 -17.58 -5.78
N GLU A 860 8.21 -18.64 -6.57
CA GLU A 860 7.02 -19.46 -6.58
C GLU A 860 7.35 -20.94 -6.75
N VAL A 861 6.42 -21.74 -6.29
CA VAL A 861 6.37 -23.15 -6.64
C VAL A 861 5.72 -23.28 -7.97
N LEU A 862 6.41 -23.94 -8.88
CA LEU A 862 5.96 -24.19 -10.23
C LEU A 862 4.95 -25.38 -10.21
N ASP A 863 3.66 -25.06 -10.28
CA ASP A 863 2.59 -26.04 -10.39
C ASP A 863 1.96 -25.87 -11.77
N ASP A 864 2.29 -26.75 -12.70
CA ASP A 864 1.84 -26.75 -14.09
C ASP A 864 2.00 -25.38 -14.78
N PRO A 865 3.24 -24.84 -14.86
CA PRO A 865 3.47 -23.50 -15.41
C PRO A 865 3.15 -23.46 -16.90
N LYS A 866 2.44 -22.42 -17.34
CA LYS A 866 2.26 -22.08 -18.76
C LYS A 866 3.34 -21.14 -19.29
N SER A 867 3.98 -20.40 -18.42
CA SER A 867 5.25 -19.73 -18.69
C SER A 867 6.06 -19.49 -17.42
N ILE A 868 7.38 -19.44 -17.58
CA ILE A 868 8.34 -19.20 -16.51
C ILE A 868 9.15 -17.96 -16.86
N GLY A 869 9.21 -16.99 -15.94
CA GLY A 869 10.06 -15.81 -16.07
C GLY A 869 11.25 -15.87 -15.09
N TRP A 870 12.35 -15.25 -15.47
CA TRP A 870 13.52 -15.10 -14.60
C TRP A 870 13.82 -13.62 -14.33
N ASP A 871 14.32 -13.33 -13.13
CA ASP A 871 14.87 -12.02 -12.81
C ASP A 871 16.35 -11.96 -13.28
N GLY A 872 16.68 -11.02 -14.16
CA GLY A 872 18.04 -10.84 -14.65
C GLY A 872 18.44 -11.75 -15.83
N PRO A 873 19.73 -12.12 -15.95
CA PRO A 873 20.28 -12.69 -17.19
C PRO A 873 19.85 -14.13 -17.56
N GLY A 874 18.77 -14.66 -16.98
CA GLY A 874 18.22 -15.96 -17.32
C GLY A 874 18.61 -17.07 -16.35
N PRO A 875 18.49 -18.38 -16.72
CA PRO A 875 18.55 -19.50 -15.79
C PRO A 875 19.94 -19.87 -15.22
N ASP A 876 20.96 -19.05 -15.43
CA ASP A 876 22.33 -19.33 -15.04
C ASP A 876 22.76 -18.83 -13.65
N GLY A 877 21.84 -18.22 -12.88
CA GLY A 877 22.10 -17.74 -11.53
C GLY A 877 22.27 -18.86 -10.49
N PRO A 878 22.65 -18.50 -9.23
CA PRO A 878 23.11 -19.45 -8.21
C PRO A 878 22.01 -20.34 -7.61
N VAL A 879 20.74 -19.95 -7.65
CA VAL A 879 19.62 -20.70 -7.06
C VAL A 879 18.53 -20.89 -8.11
N ARG A 880 18.20 -22.12 -8.43
CA ARG A 880 17.26 -22.51 -9.50
C ARG A 880 16.42 -23.72 -9.13
N VAL A 881 15.17 -23.70 -9.54
CA VAL A 881 14.21 -24.80 -9.43
C VAL A 881 13.98 -25.43 -10.81
N ASP A 882 12.91 -26.17 -11.02
CA ASP A 882 12.69 -27.01 -12.24
C ASP A 882 12.68 -26.27 -13.57
N GLY A 883 12.49 -24.97 -13.59
CA GLY A 883 12.53 -24.16 -14.82
C GLY A 883 13.80 -24.33 -15.66
N ARG A 884 14.95 -24.57 -15.02
CA ARG A 884 16.22 -24.78 -15.73
C ARG A 884 16.18 -25.96 -16.72
N ALA A 885 15.53 -27.05 -16.35
CA ALA A 885 15.44 -28.23 -17.24
C ALA A 885 14.59 -27.93 -18.48
N HIS A 886 13.50 -27.17 -18.31
CA HIS A 886 12.69 -26.73 -19.45
C HIS A 886 13.45 -25.78 -20.36
N TRP A 887 14.12 -24.79 -19.78
CA TRP A 887 14.96 -23.86 -20.54
C TRP A 887 16.02 -24.57 -21.36
N ARG A 888 16.82 -25.49 -20.76
CA ARG A 888 17.86 -26.22 -21.48
C ARG A 888 17.33 -26.98 -22.66
N ARG A 889 16.22 -27.71 -22.50
CA ARG A 889 15.60 -28.42 -23.61
C ARG A 889 15.21 -27.51 -24.76
N SER A 890 14.64 -26.33 -24.47
CA SER A 890 14.31 -25.34 -25.50
C SER A 890 15.55 -24.68 -26.10
N ALA A 891 16.57 -24.40 -25.29
CA ALA A 891 17.84 -23.86 -25.75
C ALA A 891 18.58 -24.85 -26.70
N ASP A 892 18.60 -26.12 -26.34
CA ASP A 892 19.22 -27.16 -27.21
C ASP A 892 18.49 -27.29 -28.57
N ARG A 893 17.15 -27.22 -28.57
CA ARG A 893 16.34 -27.25 -29.81
C ARG A 893 16.53 -25.98 -30.63
N ALA A 894 16.56 -24.82 -30.02
CA ALA A 894 16.81 -23.52 -30.68
C ALA A 894 18.21 -23.49 -31.31
N ALA A 895 19.22 -23.94 -30.58
CA ALA A 895 20.59 -24.08 -31.11
C ALA A 895 20.65 -25.02 -32.31
N ALA A 896 19.96 -26.16 -32.27
CA ALA A 896 19.89 -27.10 -33.41
C ALA A 896 19.17 -26.48 -34.62
N ARG A 897 18.12 -25.68 -34.46
CA ARG A 897 17.47 -24.96 -35.56
C ARG A 897 18.41 -23.92 -36.20
N LEU A 898 19.07 -23.12 -35.37
CA LEU A 898 20.02 -22.09 -35.82
C LEU A 898 21.24 -22.70 -36.53
N GLY A 899 21.76 -23.85 -36.07
CA GLY A 899 22.84 -24.58 -36.70
C GLY A 899 22.44 -25.08 -38.10
N ARG A 900 21.31 -25.73 -38.26
CA ARG A 900 20.79 -26.15 -39.57
C ARG A 900 20.50 -24.98 -40.51
N ALA A 901 20.08 -23.83 -40.01
CA ALA A 901 19.85 -22.63 -40.79
C ALA A 901 21.19 -22.05 -41.31
N GLY A 902 22.25 -22.11 -40.49
CA GLY A 902 23.60 -21.69 -40.90
C GLY A 902 24.17 -22.60 -42.01
N GLU A 903 24.05 -23.92 -41.88
CA GLU A 903 24.47 -24.89 -42.87
C GLU A 903 23.76 -24.69 -44.24
N ARG A 904 22.47 -24.39 -44.23
CA ARG A 904 21.68 -24.08 -45.43
C ARG A 904 22.06 -22.74 -46.06
N ALA A 905 22.42 -21.75 -45.26
CA ALA A 905 22.90 -20.47 -45.79
C ALA A 905 24.27 -20.57 -46.44
N ASP A 906 25.16 -21.37 -45.85
CA ASP A 906 26.48 -21.67 -46.43
C ASP A 906 26.39 -22.52 -47.70
N GLU A 907 25.41 -23.43 -47.81
CA GLU A 907 25.14 -24.20 -49.06
C GLU A 907 24.49 -23.35 -50.16
N ALA A 908 23.78 -22.28 -49.81
CA ALA A 908 23.12 -21.38 -50.77
C ALA A 908 24.05 -20.26 -51.32
N ASP A 909 25.21 -20.01 -50.72
CA ASP A 909 26.25 -19.09 -51.22
C ASP A 909 27.52 -19.86 -51.63
N PRO A 910 27.56 -20.41 -52.82
CA PRO A 910 28.73 -21.13 -53.35
C PRO A 910 29.78 -20.11 -53.85
N ARG A 911 30.40 -19.32 -53.02
CA ARG A 911 31.55 -18.50 -53.36
C ARG A 911 32.80 -18.90 -52.56
#